data_2aa0cb5a30c096381ec91e4fdce4f3c3
#
_entry.id   2aa0cb5a30c096381ec91e4fdce4f3c3
#
_cell.length_a   1.000
_cell.length_b   1.000
_cell.length_c   1.000
_cell.angle_alpha   90.00
_cell.angle_beta   90.00
_cell.angle_gamma   90.00
#
_symmetry.space_group_name_H-M   'P 1'
#
loop_
_entity.id
_entity.type
_entity.pdbx_description
1 polymer ?
#
loop_
_entity_poly.entity_id
_entity_poly.type
_entity_poly.pdbx_seq_one_letter_code
_entity_poly.pdbx_strand_id
1 'polypeptide(L)'
;MNAAIAFLPDSQPLIGREYEEQRLRAYLQHAADGHGSLVLIAGEAGIGKTSLVRGMLREAGTLGAAAFHGGCYDLTTTPPYGPWSDALRGYQPTPGDPAIPDWLARSVAPERPGSQPAMLAELQSFLEALAAQRPTVVVLEDLHWADRASLEALRYLGRQLERAPILFVATYRSDELGLGDDLAQLLPILVRESRARRIHLNRLDRAGIALLVERRYALDAAEHERLAAHVWDRSEGNPFFAHEILQSLEDGRWLEPLDDGWRLADLEGAPVPLLLRQVLDDRLARLAPESRRALEVAAVIGLEVPLDLWQAAAELDAEQFDRVLVEAMNLRLLDETPRAMTLRFRHALFREALYAALPPGRWRALHRLSAEALIAKTHPDPDAIADHFRQAGDPRELEWLVRAGLRARAAAAFRAAIERFERAAELLAGDTARIRERAWLAFYAVFLSRYHGELSPDERLDEAERLAVLSGDHLLMTSILFHRGLRYSLRGQARRGLEQFRAAVEAFDDLARSEPVIHVDIRAPAVIRTLLGEDPPADPAHPMYQIDAGEPPRRAPVFARCILATWLGFGGHYREAIEVGEAIVEEMTEAYGEAHLRTVPGASGHFALGQAYAAMGRTDEARRELALARQGYTLVGDSSMADVAVWSELLYTVLPFQADRPVERARLAAESERIRGMNVSLSPYADLATPGIVAVNVIDGRWEVARAQATGLLTSYALPMVQSGAALLGALARWQGEPEVALCQIEALLPDGPDTEPGDSYFPAANSAQRLAADLALDSGDLDLAGRWVAAHARWREWSGAELWRVEQHLLEARYALVAGDLEATRVAAELALALAGNPRQPLATLAARRLLGVAAARVGNLSLAREHLHVALALAAECEAPFERALTLVDLAELGVGVGGARTVRQFLAEAREIAASRGARWLLERIDRLAGGPVAARRYPDGLTGREVEILRLLAAGQSNQQIASQLAISTRTVERHIANVYRKIGAHNRAEAAAYAVSNQLASDTA
;
A
#
# COMPACT_ATOMS: atom_id res chain seq x y z
N MET A 1 35.49 16.95 -5.45
CA MET A 1 34.71 17.28 -6.67
C MET A 1 34.30 15.94 -7.26
N ASN A 2 33.01 15.62 -7.21
CA ASN A 2 32.49 14.30 -7.62
C ASN A 2 32.90 14.00 -9.10
N ALA A 3 33.42 12.81 -9.36
CA ALA A 3 33.82 12.39 -10.70
C ALA A 3 32.68 12.49 -11.72
N ALA A 4 31.43 12.32 -11.28
CA ALA A 4 30.23 12.49 -12.12
C ALA A 4 30.00 13.94 -12.60
N ILE A 5 30.54 14.95 -11.90
CA ILE A 5 30.38 16.37 -12.25
C ILE A 5 31.55 16.87 -13.12
N ALA A 6 32.73 16.26 -13.02
CA ALA A 6 33.94 16.69 -13.70
C ALA A 6 33.94 16.43 -15.22
N PHE A 7 33.06 15.59 -15.75
CA PHE A 7 32.99 15.19 -17.15
C PHE A 7 31.80 15.76 -17.92
N LEU A 8 31.09 16.77 -17.40
CA LEU A 8 30.03 17.41 -18.15
C LEU A 8 30.66 18.48 -19.06
N PRO A 9 30.62 18.35 -20.40
CA PRO A 9 31.18 19.39 -21.30
C PRO A 9 30.50 20.72 -21.06
N ASP A 10 31.24 21.81 -21.27
CA ASP A 10 30.74 23.18 -21.20
C ASP A 10 29.50 23.33 -22.07
N SER A 11 28.33 23.34 -21.46
CA SER A 11 27.07 23.48 -22.19
C SER A 11 26.63 24.93 -22.17
N GLN A 12 26.27 25.42 -23.32
CA GLN A 12 25.57 26.68 -23.48
C GLN A 12 24.26 26.67 -22.67
N PRO A 13 23.76 27.80 -22.15
CA PRO A 13 22.51 27.92 -21.45
C PRO A 13 21.38 27.35 -22.32
N LEU A 14 20.47 26.58 -21.67
CA LEU A 14 19.35 25.95 -22.36
C LEU A 14 18.38 27.02 -22.87
N ILE A 15 18.06 26.93 -24.14
CA ILE A 15 17.19 27.91 -24.81
C ILE A 15 15.73 27.60 -24.51
N GLY A 16 14.95 28.59 -24.06
CA GLY A 16 13.55 28.48 -23.79
C GLY A 16 13.23 27.56 -22.56
N ARG A 17 14.19 27.47 -21.64
CA ARG A 17 14.06 26.68 -20.40
C ARG A 17 14.40 27.50 -19.14
N GLU A 18 14.50 28.82 -19.28
CA GLU A 18 14.91 29.72 -18.22
C GLU A 18 13.96 29.59 -16.99
N TYR A 19 12.67 29.40 -17.21
CA TYR A 19 11.68 29.22 -16.16
C TYR A 19 11.87 27.91 -15.40
N GLU A 20 12.06 26.82 -16.12
CA GLU A 20 12.29 25.49 -15.52
C GLU A 20 13.63 25.41 -14.78
N GLU A 21 14.70 26.01 -15.37
CA GLU A 21 16.00 26.14 -14.70
C GLU A 21 15.90 26.96 -13.43
N GLN A 22 15.20 28.08 -13.43
CA GLN A 22 15.00 28.92 -12.25
C GLN A 22 14.25 28.15 -11.15
N ARG A 23 13.23 27.37 -11.52
CA ARG A 23 12.50 26.55 -10.57
C ARG A 23 13.37 25.46 -9.95
N LEU A 24 14.17 24.75 -10.74
CA LEU A 24 15.09 23.73 -10.23
C LEU A 24 16.15 24.33 -9.33
N ARG A 25 16.68 25.49 -9.69
CA ARG A 25 17.62 26.26 -8.84
C ARG A 25 16.99 26.63 -7.51
N ALA A 26 15.73 27.06 -7.49
CA ALA A 26 15.02 27.38 -6.27
C ALA A 26 14.85 26.14 -5.37
N TYR A 27 14.59 24.95 -5.91
CA TYR A 27 14.51 23.70 -5.13
C TYR A 27 15.90 23.27 -4.64
N LEU A 28 16.95 23.46 -5.41
CA LEU A 28 18.31 23.16 -5.01
C LEU A 28 18.75 24.07 -3.84
N GLN A 29 18.43 25.37 -3.93
CA GLN A 29 18.68 26.31 -2.83
C GLN A 29 17.86 25.94 -1.60
N HIS A 30 16.59 25.57 -1.76
CA HIS A 30 15.74 25.14 -0.66
C HIS A 30 16.31 23.91 0.08
N ALA A 31 16.90 22.97 -0.66
CA ALA A 31 17.61 21.84 -0.08
C ALA A 31 18.89 22.31 0.65
N ALA A 32 19.64 23.24 0.08
CA ALA A 32 20.80 23.82 0.74
C ALA A 32 20.44 24.56 2.05
N ASP A 33 19.23 25.13 2.13
CA ASP A 33 18.67 25.78 3.31
C ASP A 33 18.08 24.79 4.35
N GLY A 34 18.24 23.49 4.14
CA GLY A 34 17.84 22.45 5.08
C GLY A 34 16.49 21.80 4.85
N HIS A 35 15.81 22.06 3.71
CA HIS A 35 14.47 21.59 3.41
C HIS A 35 14.46 20.70 2.16
N GLY A 36 14.13 19.44 2.32
CA GLY A 36 14.06 18.49 1.20
C GLY A 36 12.86 18.71 0.29
N SER A 37 13.01 18.24 -0.94
CA SER A 37 11.96 18.34 -1.97
C SER A 37 12.03 17.17 -2.95
N LEU A 38 10.87 16.78 -3.51
CA LEU A 38 10.76 15.82 -4.62
C LEU A 38 10.24 16.57 -5.85
N VAL A 39 10.98 16.54 -6.94
CA VAL A 39 10.63 17.18 -8.22
C VAL A 39 10.50 16.11 -9.30
N LEU A 40 9.37 16.11 -10.00
CA LEU A 40 9.05 15.21 -11.09
C LEU A 40 9.07 15.99 -12.41
N ILE A 41 9.96 15.64 -13.33
CA ILE A 41 10.11 16.30 -14.64
C ILE A 41 9.49 15.40 -15.71
N ALA A 42 8.39 15.86 -16.29
CA ALA A 42 7.64 15.18 -17.34
C ALA A 42 7.87 15.80 -18.71
N GLY A 43 7.79 15.01 -19.77
CA GLY A 43 7.80 15.51 -21.14
C GLY A 43 8.12 14.44 -22.17
N GLU A 44 7.88 14.71 -23.43
CA GLU A 44 8.13 13.80 -24.57
C GLU A 44 9.59 13.39 -24.72
N ALA A 45 9.84 12.34 -25.52
CA ALA A 45 11.20 11.97 -25.92
C ALA A 45 11.90 13.13 -26.64
N GLY A 46 13.19 13.36 -26.34
CA GLY A 46 13.98 14.43 -26.98
C GLY A 46 13.68 15.88 -26.58
N ILE A 47 12.75 16.10 -25.61
CA ILE A 47 12.31 17.43 -25.19
C ILE A 47 13.34 18.21 -24.36
N GLY A 48 14.41 17.56 -23.90
CA GLY A 48 15.50 18.17 -23.14
C GLY A 48 15.50 17.89 -21.62
N LYS A 49 14.78 16.84 -21.13
CA LYS A 49 14.76 16.47 -19.69
C LYS A 49 16.16 16.25 -19.12
N THR A 50 16.94 15.39 -19.75
CA THR A 50 18.33 15.07 -19.35
C THR A 50 19.24 16.31 -19.40
N SER A 51 19.07 17.20 -20.39
CA SER A 51 19.84 18.44 -20.49
C SER A 51 19.56 19.37 -19.31
N LEU A 52 18.29 19.51 -18.93
CA LEU A 52 17.86 20.28 -17.77
C LEU A 52 18.43 19.73 -16.46
N VAL A 53 18.38 18.40 -16.28
CA VAL A 53 18.96 17.73 -15.11
C VAL A 53 20.47 17.93 -15.05
N ARG A 54 21.19 17.81 -16.17
CA ARG A 54 22.64 18.05 -16.23
C ARG A 54 23.00 19.48 -15.84
N GLY A 55 22.20 20.47 -16.28
CA GLY A 55 22.36 21.86 -15.87
C GLY A 55 22.28 22.00 -14.34
N MET A 56 21.27 21.42 -13.73
CA MET A 56 21.08 21.43 -12.27
C MET A 56 22.23 20.71 -11.53
N LEU A 57 22.68 19.55 -12.02
CA LEU A 57 23.77 18.78 -11.38
C LEU A 57 25.10 19.58 -11.37
N ARG A 58 25.38 20.36 -12.44
CA ARG A 58 26.55 21.26 -12.43
C ARG A 58 26.42 22.35 -11.37
N GLU A 59 25.26 22.94 -11.24
CA GLU A 59 25.00 23.94 -10.22
C GLU A 59 25.10 23.35 -8.81
N ALA A 60 24.56 22.16 -8.58
CA ALA A 60 24.72 21.42 -7.33
C ALA A 60 26.20 21.19 -6.98
N GLY A 61 27.04 20.89 -8.00
CA GLY A 61 28.47 20.77 -7.82
C GLY A 61 29.15 22.07 -7.36
N THR A 62 28.73 23.23 -7.87
CA THR A 62 29.25 24.54 -7.42
C THR A 62 28.87 24.87 -5.97
N LEU A 63 27.77 24.30 -5.47
CA LEU A 63 27.32 24.42 -4.08
C LEU A 63 27.96 23.39 -3.14
N GLY A 64 28.84 22.51 -3.66
CA GLY A 64 29.48 21.46 -2.89
C GLY A 64 28.52 20.31 -2.49
N ALA A 65 27.38 20.18 -3.14
CA ALA A 65 26.40 19.14 -2.87
C ALA A 65 26.93 17.73 -3.21
N ALA A 66 26.51 16.74 -2.45
CA ALA A 66 26.66 15.34 -2.85
C ALA A 66 25.62 15.02 -3.92
N ALA A 67 26.05 14.57 -5.09
CA ALA A 67 25.18 14.31 -6.22
C ALA A 67 25.22 12.82 -6.61
N PHE A 68 24.06 12.20 -6.69
CA PHE A 68 23.82 10.83 -7.13
C PHE A 68 22.98 10.86 -8.39
N HIS A 69 23.38 10.11 -9.40
CA HIS A 69 22.69 10.06 -10.68
C HIS A 69 22.53 8.61 -11.15
N GLY A 70 21.30 8.12 -11.19
CA GLY A 70 20.95 6.77 -11.66
C GLY A 70 19.91 6.84 -12.77
N GLY A 71 20.04 5.95 -13.75
CA GLY A 71 19.10 5.80 -14.86
C GLY A 71 18.29 4.52 -14.78
N CYS A 72 17.04 4.60 -15.23
CA CYS A 72 16.27 3.43 -15.58
C CYS A 72 16.47 3.16 -17.07
N TYR A 73 16.57 1.89 -17.43
CA TYR A 73 16.86 1.51 -18.81
C TYR A 73 15.71 0.69 -19.38
N ASP A 74 15.47 0.87 -20.70
CA ASP A 74 14.57 0.04 -21.48
C ASP A 74 15.17 -1.38 -21.64
N LEU A 75 15.33 -2.05 -20.53
CA LEU A 75 15.55 -3.47 -20.45
C LEU A 75 14.23 -4.08 -20.05
N THR A 76 13.77 -5.09 -20.74
CA THR A 76 12.51 -5.77 -20.46
C THR A 76 12.41 -6.30 -19.03
N THR A 77 13.50 -6.30 -18.27
CA THR A 77 13.58 -6.61 -16.85
C THR A 77 14.66 -5.77 -16.17
N THR A 78 14.27 -4.64 -15.57
CA THR A 78 15.16 -3.87 -14.70
C THR A 78 15.42 -4.64 -13.39
N PRO A 79 16.69 -4.80 -12.97
CA PRO A 79 16.99 -5.45 -11.71
C PRO A 79 16.38 -4.68 -10.53
N PRO A 80 15.93 -5.35 -9.46
CA PRO A 80 15.39 -4.69 -8.30
C PRO A 80 16.35 -3.64 -7.74
N TYR A 81 15.82 -2.43 -7.45
CA TYR A 81 16.57 -1.24 -7.04
C TYR A 81 17.65 -0.79 -8.04
N GLY A 82 17.49 -1.14 -9.34
CA GLY A 82 18.44 -0.82 -10.39
C GLY A 82 18.91 0.63 -10.41
N PRO A 83 18.02 1.62 -10.55
CA PRO A 83 18.40 3.03 -10.57
C PRO A 83 19.06 3.52 -9.27
N TRP A 84 18.71 2.95 -8.12
CA TRP A 84 19.36 3.28 -6.84
C TRP A 84 20.79 2.73 -6.76
N SER A 85 20.96 1.45 -7.14
CA SER A 85 22.31 0.85 -7.24
C SER A 85 23.18 1.59 -8.24
N ASP A 86 22.57 2.05 -9.32
CA ASP A 86 23.26 2.83 -10.36
C ASP A 86 23.71 4.18 -9.85
N ALA A 87 22.83 4.91 -9.16
CA ALA A 87 23.13 6.21 -8.58
C ALA A 87 24.28 6.14 -7.56
N LEU A 88 24.32 5.09 -6.75
CA LEU A 88 25.34 4.91 -5.69
C LEU A 88 26.65 4.30 -6.20
N ARG A 89 26.64 3.52 -7.28
CA ARG A 89 27.84 2.92 -7.86
C ARG A 89 28.86 3.95 -8.34
N GLY A 90 28.41 5.09 -8.80
CA GLY A 90 29.26 6.22 -9.22
C GLY A 90 29.76 7.08 -8.08
N TYR A 91 29.30 6.83 -6.86
CA TYR A 91 29.67 7.64 -5.71
C TYR A 91 31.03 7.19 -5.14
N GLN A 92 31.94 8.16 -4.99
CA GLN A 92 33.23 7.94 -4.33
C GLN A 92 33.19 8.60 -2.93
N PRO A 93 33.12 7.81 -1.85
CA PRO A 93 33.09 8.37 -0.49
C PRO A 93 34.35 9.21 -0.22
N THR A 94 34.16 10.35 0.38
CA THR A 94 35.26 11.17 0.92
C THR A 94 35.50 10.79 2.38
N PRO A 95 36.69 11.03 2.95
CA PRO A 95 36.94 10.73 4.36
C PRO A 95 35.93 11.43 5.27
N GLY A 96 35.17 10.64 6.04
CA GLY A 96 34.11 11.12 6.91
C GLY A 96 32.69 10.87 6.39
N ASP A 97 32.52 10.47 5.13
CA ASP A 97 31.20 10.08 4.59
C ASP A 97 30.69 8.77 5.21
N PRO A 98 29.38 8.60 5.35
CA PRO A 98 28.79 7.35 5.83
C PRO A 98 29.07 6.21 4.83
N ALA A 99 29.16 4.97 5.35
CA ALA A 99 29.32 3.79 4.53
C ALA A 99 28.05 3.54 3.67
N ILE A 100 28.26 3.25 2.40
CA ILE A 100 27.16 2.85 1.50
C ILE A 100 26.58 1.53 1.99
N PRO A 101 25.22 1.37 2.03
CA PRO A 101 24.58 0.11 2.38
C PRO A 101 25.11 -1.05 1.55
N ASP A 102 25.54 -2.14 2.18
CA ASP A 102 26.19 -3.28 1.54
C ASP A 102 25.34 -3.90 0.42
N TRP A 103 24.03 -3.95 0.61
CA TRP A 103 23.09 -4.52 -0.37
C TRP A 103 22.96 -3.68 -1.66
N LEU A 104 23.34 -2.40 -1.63
CA LEU A 104 23.43 -1.52 -2.82
C LEU A 104 24.85 -1.48 -3.40
N ALA A 105 25.87 -1.56 -2.54
CA ALA A 105 27.28 -1.51 -2.97
C ALA A 105 27.70 -2.78 -3.73
N ARG A 106 27.20 -3.92 -3.32
CA ARG A 106 27.46 -5.20 -3.94
C ARG A 106 26.31 -5.54 -4.88
N SER A 107 26.56 -5.75 -6.17
CA SER A 107 25.58 -6.29 -7.13
C SER A 107 25.12 -7.72 -6.78
N VAL A 108 25.47 -8.20 -5.62
CA VAL A 108 25.13 -9.51 -5.06
C VAL A 108 24.14 -9.25 -3.94
N ALA A 109 22.94 -9.82 -4.05
CA ALA A 109 21.97 -9.82 -2.97
C ALA A 109 22.61 -10.31 -1.67
N PRO A 110 22.31 -9.72 -0.52
CA PRO A 110 22.82 -10.19 0.75
C PRO A 110 22.51 -11.70 0.88
N GLU A 111 23.46 -12.46 1.40
CA GLU A 111 23.26 -13.90 1.66
C GLU A 111 22.06 -14.15 2.57
N ARG A 112 21.55 -13.12 3.22
CA ARG A 112 20.42 -13.12 4.12
C ARG A 112 19.33 -12.17 3.60
N PRO A 113 18.08 -12.62 3.50
CA PRO A 113 16.96 -11.72 3.17
C PRO A 113 16.74 -10.77 4.35
N GLY A 114 17.19 -9.52 4.21
CA GLY A 114 16.72 -8.45 5.05
C GLY A 114 15.21 -8.20 4.80
N SER A 115 14.48 -7.69 5.78
CA SER A 115 13.14 -7.17 5.49
C SER A 115 13.29 -5.90 4.62
N GLN A 116 12.44 -5.74 3.61
CA GLN A 116 12.45 -4.53 2.77
C GLN A 116 12.45 -3.23 3.61
N PRO A 117 11.65 -3.13 4.71
CA PRO A 117 11.70 -1.97 5.60
C PRO A 117 13.09 -1.69 6.18
N ALA A 118 13.82 -2.73 6.60
CA ALA A 118 15.17 -2.57 7.16
C ALA A 118 16.14 -2.05 6.10
N MET A 119 16.10 -2.58 4.89
CA MET A 119 16.93 -2.15 3.77
C MET A 119 16.69 -0.68 3.40
N LEU A 120 15.42 -0.25 3.36
CA LEU A 120 15.08 1.14 3.04
C LEU A 120 15.37 2.11 4.19
N ALA A 121 15.24 1.67 5.44
CA ALA A 121 15.68 2.45 6.60
C ALA A 121 17.20 2.65 6.61
N GLU A 122 17.96 1.65 6.17
CA GLU A 122 19.41 1.75 6.02
C GLU A 122 19.81 2.76 4.93
N LEU A 123 19.12 2.72 3.76
CA LEU A 123 19.29 3.71 2.70
C LEU A 123 18.91 5.12 3.18
N GLN A 124 17.81 5.24 3.90
CA GLN A 124 17.39 6.52 4.50
C GLN A 124 18.46 7.05 5.45
N SER A 125 18.93 6.22 6.39
CA SER A 125 19.96 6.60 7.36
C SER A 125 21.25 7.04 6.68
N PHE A 126 21.66 6.37 5.61
CA PHE A 126 22.80 6.74 4.80
C PHE A 126 22.62 8.13 4.17
N LEU A 127 21.48 8.36 3.50
CA LEU A 127 21.21 9.64 2.83
C LEU A 127 21.09 10.80 3.84
N GLU A 128 20.43 10.58 4.98
CA GLU A 128 20.29 11.56 6.05
C GLU A 128 21.64 11.91 6.70
N ALA A 129 22.47 10.90 6.98
CA ALA A 129 23.81 11.12 7.53
C ALA A 129 24.70 11.89 6.56
N LEU A 130 24.58 11.68 5.26
CA LEU A 130 25.29 12.45 4.24
C LEU A 130 24.73 13.87 4.13
N ALA A 131 23.40 14.00 4.11
CA ALA A 131 22.71 15.28 4.04
C ALA A 131 22.96 16.17 5.24
N ALA A 132 23.22 15.59 6.42
CA ALA A 132 23.64 16.33 7.60
C ALA A 132 25.02 17.01 7.44
N GLN A 133 25.84 16.55 6.51
CA GLN A 133 27.17 17.12 6.25
C GLN A 133 27.17 18.13 5.10
N ARG A 134 26.36 17.89 4.07
CA ARG A 134 26.26 18.72 2.87
C ARG A 134 24.94 18.47 2.14
N PRO A 135 24.40 19.46 1.40
CA PRO A 135 23.20 19.27 0.59
C PRO A 135 23.35 18.04 -0.33
N THR A 136 22.30 17.25 -0.43
CA THR A 136 22.36 15.99 -1.18
C THR A 136 21.32 16.04 -2.30
N VAL A 137 21.73 15.69 -3.52
CA VAL A 137 20.88 15.62 -4.69
C VAL A 137 20.87 14.19 -5.22
N VAL A 138 19.70 13.63 -5.40
CA VAL A 138 19.50 12.30 -5.98
C VAL A 138 18.66 12.43 -7.25
N VAL A 139 19.21 12.04 -8.38
CA VAL A 139 18.55 12.05 -9.67
C VAL A 139 18.25 10.63 -10.10
N LEU A 140 17.00 10.38 -10.49
CA LEU A 140 16.57 9.13 -11.12
C LEU A 140 15.96 9.46 -12.49
N GLU A 141 16.66 9.06 -13.56
CA GLU A 141 16.17 9.34 -14.93
C GLU A 141 15.33 8.19 -15.47
N ASP A 142 14.32 8.57 -16.29
CA ASP A 142 13.45 7.68 -17.04
C ASP A 142 12.67 6.68 -16.18
N LEU A 143 12.05 7.16 -15.08
CA LEU A 143 11.27 6.35 -14.12
C LEU A 143 10.16 5.48 -14.73
N HIS A 144 9.71 5.77 -15.98
CA HIS A 144 8.73 4.91 -16.67
C HIS A 144 9.27 3.51 -16.95
N TRP A 145 10.58 3.29 -16.87
CA TRP A 145 11.26 1.99 -16.94
C TRP A 145 11.73 1.47 -15.58
N ALA A 146 11.38 2.14 -14.48
CA ALA A 146 11.81 1.72 -13.16
C ALA A 146 11.10 0.45 -12.71
N ASP A 147 11.85 -0.41 -12.02
CA ASP A 147 11.28 -1.55 -11.31
C ASP A 147 10.43 -1.08 -10.12
N ARG A 148 9.47 -1.90 -9.73
CA ARG A 148 8.54 -1.56 -8.65
C ARG A 148 9.24 -1.34 -7.30
N ALA A 149 10.28 -2.11 -6.98
CA ALA A 149 11.01 -1.95 -5.72
C ALA A 149 11.71 -0.58 -5.66
N SER A 150 12.21 -0.09 -6.81
CA SER A 150 12.74 1.27 -6.95
C SER A 150 11.69 2.34 -6.73
N LEU A 151 10.49 2.15 -7.25
CA LEU A 151 9.37 3.08 -7.05
C LEU A 151 8.90 3.10 -5.58
N GLU A 152 8.88 1.94 -4.93
CA GLU A 152 8.60 1.81 -3.51
C GLU A 152 9.64 2.54 -2.64
N ALA A 153 10.91 2.41 -2.98
CA ALA A 153 11.98 3.16 -2.32
C ALA A 153 11.81 4.68 -2.49
N LEU A 154 11.47 5.14 -3.69
CA LEU A 154 11.21 6.57 -3.94
C LEU A 154 10.02 7.08 -3.12
N ARG A 155 8.94 6.32 -3.02
CA ARG A 155 7.79 6.66 -2.18
C ARG A 155 8.17 6.75 -0.71
N TYR A 156 8.87 5.74 -0.20
CA TYR A 156 9.30 5.69 1.20
C TYR A 156 10.17 6.88 1.57
N LEU A 157 11.22 7.13 0.79
CA LEU A 157 12.14 8.24 1.03
C LEU A 157 11.46 9.60 0.82
N GLY A 158 10.60 9.72 -0.17
CA GLY A 158 9.85 10.93 -0.49
C GLY A 158 8.94 11.43 0.65
N ARG A 159 8.45 10.54 1.50
CA ARG A 159 7.62 10.89 2.67
C ARG A 159 8.42 11.53 3.82
N GLN A 160 9.72 11.31 3.86
CA GLN A 160 10.59 11.76 4.97
C GLN A 160 11.33 13.07 4.67
N LEU A 161 11.16 13.63 3.47
CA LEU A 161 11.96 14.76 2.95
C LEU A 161 11.82 16.07 3.73
N GLU A 162 10.72 16.30 4.44
CA GLU A 162 10.52 17.55 5.17
C GLU A 162 11.60 17.82 6.25
N ARG A 163 12.36 16.78 6.63
CA ARG A 163 13.32 16.81 7.74
C ARG A 163 14.78 16.65 7.32
N ALA A 164 15.05 16.46 6.04
CA ALA A 164 16.39 16.22 5.55
C ALA A 164 16.71 17.10 4.34
N PRO A 165 17.91 17.72 4.23
CA PRO A 165 18.30 18.58 3.10
C PRO A 165 18.63 17.75 1.85
N ILE A 166 17.64 17.05 1.31
CA ILE A 166 17.76 16.17 0.17
C ILE A 166 16.81 16.63 -0.95
N LEU A 167 17.37 16.85 -2.14
CA LEU A 167 16.59 17.09 -3.36
C LEU A 167 16.53 15.81 -4.18
N PHE A 168 15.33 15.24 -4.31
CA PHE A 168 15.07 14.20 -5.30
C PHE A 168 14.56 14.83 -6.60
N VAL A 169 15.15 14.43 -7.70
CA VAL A 169 14.71 14.81 -9.04
C VAL A 169 14.49 13.54 -9.85
N ALA A 170 13.31 13.39 -10.41
CA ALA A 170 13.00 12.23 -11.20
C ALA A 170 12.44 12.65 -12.57
N THR A 171 12.89 12.00 -13.64
CA THR A 171 12.38 12.26 -15.00
C THR A 171 11.53 11.11 -15.49
N TYR A 172 10.52 11.38 -16.30
CA TYR A 172 9.73 10.36 -16.97
C TYR A 172 9.14 10.86 -18.30
N ARG A 173 8.77 9.93 -19.18
CA ARG A 173 8.09 10.25 -20.43
C ARG A 173 6.59 10.24 -20.20
N SER A 174 5.92 11.34 -20.54
CA SER A 174 4.48 11.49 -20.36
C SER A 174 3.66 10.80 -21.44
N ASP A 175 4.24 10.58 -22.60
CA ASP A 175 3.66 9.95 -23.78
C ASP A 175 3.73 8.43 -23.78
N GLU A 176 4.59 7.85 -22.95
CA GLU A 176 4.75 6.39 -22.81
C GLU A 176 3.99 5.79 -21.61
N LEU A 177 3.38 6.63 -20.74
CA LEU A 177 2.67 6.14 -19.56
C LEU A 177 1.29 5.57 -19.90
N GLY A 178 1.11 4.26 -19.69
CA GLY A 178 -0.17 3.56 -19.74
C GLY A 178 -0.92 3.60 -18.41
N LEU A 179 -2.26 3.45 -18.44
CA LEU A 179 -3.11 3.43 -17.24
C LEU A 179 -2.79 2.27 -16.26
N GLY A 180 -2.11 1.22 -16.74
CA GLY A 180 -1.73 0.05 -15.96
C GLY A 180 -0.33 0.11 -15.35
N ASP A 181 0.48 1.12 -15.70
CA ASP A 181 1.87 1.19 -15.28
C ASP A 181 2.01 1.54 -13.80
N ASP A 182 2.95 0.89 -13.11
CA ASP A 182 3.23 1.13 -11.68
C ASP A 182 3.55 2.61 -11.41
N LEU A 183 4.29 3.28 -12.30
CA LEU A 183 4.57 4.71 -12.18
C LEU A 183 3.30 5.56 -12.32
N ALA A 184 2.41 5.23 -13.26
CA ALA A 184 1.17 5.97 -13.44
C ALA A 184 0.28 5.91 -12.19
N GLN A 185 0.27 4.77 -11.51
CA GLN A 185 -0.43 4.59 -10.23
C GLN A 185 0.25 5.33 -9.07
N LEU A 186 1.59 5.41 -9.10
CA LEU A 186 2.38 6.04 -8.05
C LEU A 186 2.34 7.57 -8.10
N LEU A 187 2.29 8.18 -9.27
CA LEU A 187 2.37 9.64 -9.45
C LEU A 187 1.36 10.43 -8.59
N PRO A 188 0.06 10.08 -8.55
CA PRO A 188 -0.91 10.74 -7.66
C PRO A 188 -0.56 10.61 -6.18
N ILE A 189 0.01 9.45 -5.80
CA ILE A 189 0.41 9.16 -4.43
C ILE A 189 1.60 10.05 -4.03
N LEU A 190 2.64 10.16 -4.86
CA LEU A 190 3.79 11.03 -4.62
C LEU A 190 3.39 12.50 -4.48
N VAL A 191 2.45 12.98 -5.32
CA VAL A 191 1.95 14.36 -5.22
C VAL A 191 1.23 14.59 -3.90
N ARG A 192 0.44 13.63 -3.45
CA ARG A 192 -0.35 13.74 -2.21
C ARG A 192 0.50 13.56 -0.95
N GLU A 193 1.36 12.53 -0.89
CA GLU A 193 2.06 12.11 0.32
C GLU A 193 3.42 12.79 0.47
N SER A 194 4.17 12.93 -0.63
CA SER A 194 5.51 13.53 -0.64
C SER A 194 5.49 14.97 -1.11
N ARG A 195 4.31 15.55 -1.36
CA ARG A 195 4.14 16.92 -1.91
C ARG A 195 4.98 17.15 -3.16
N ALA A 196 5.16 16.10 -3.97
CA ALA A 196 5.99 16.14 -5.16
C ALA A 196 5.58 17.27 -6.10
N ARG A 197 6.57 18.03 -6.57
CA ARG A 197 6.38 19.14 -7.49
C ARG A 197 6.57 18.67 -8.92
N ARG A 198 5.65 19.02 -9.81
CA ARG A 198 5.71 18.64 -11.21
C ARG A 198 6.23 19.80 -12.06
N ILE A 199 7.17 19.50 -12.95
CA ILE A 199 7.65 20.38 -14.02
C ILE A 199 7.34 19.64 -15.32
N HIS A 200 6.54 20.25 -16.20
CA HIS A 200 6.23 19.69 -17.51
C HIS A 200 6.98 20.47 -18.57
N LEU A 201 7.82 19.78 -19.34
CA LEU A 201 8.56 20.37 -20.44
C LEU A 201 7.71 20.32 -21.72
N ASN A 202 7.38 21.47 -22.24
CA ASN A 202 6.67 21.60 -23.50
C ASN A 202 7.68 21.74 -24.66
N ARG A 203 7.22 21.55 -25.88
CA ARG A 203 7.98 21.83 -27.09
C ARG A 203 8.38 23.33 -27.11
N LEU A 204 9.52 23.65 -27.69
CA LEU A 204 9.93 25.05 -27.88
C LEU A 204 8.91 25.72 -28.79
N ASP A 205 8.65 26.97 -28.54
CA ASP A 205 7.87 27.80 -29.47
C ASP A 205 8.72 28.29 -30.67
N ARG A 206 8.11 28.97 -31.62
CA ARG A 206 8.78 29.47 -32.81
C ARG A 206 9.91 30.44 -32.45
N ALA A 207 9.74 31.22 -31.39
CA ALA A 207 10.77 32.16 -30.91
C ALA A 207 11.97 31.41 -30.31
N GLY A 208 11.70 30.30 -29.56
CA GLY A 208 12.76 29.45 -29.03
C GLY A 208 13.59 28.77 -30.12
N ILE A 209 12.96 28.31 -31.21
CA ILE A 209 13.69 27.76 -32.36
C ILE A 209 14.50 28.84 -33.06
N ALA A 210 13.95 30.05 -33.24
CA ALA A 210 14.66 31.15 -33.80
C ALA A 210 15.90 31.53 -32.97
N LEU A 211 15.76 31.60 -31.65
CA LEU A 211 16.87 31.85 -30.72
C LEU A 211 17.93 30.72 -30.75
N LEU A 212 17.50 29.48 -30.98
CA LEU A 212 18.42 28.33 -31.14
C LEU A 212 19.28 28.49 -32.38
N VAL A 213 18.69 28.91 -33.50
CA VAL A 213 19.39 29.19 -34.74
C VAL A 213 20.35 30.40 -34.59
N GLU A 214 19.88 31.49 -34.00
CA GLU A 214 20.66 32.72 -33.76
C GLU A 214 21.93 32.49 -32.93
N ARG A 215 21.81 31.68 -31.87
CA ARG A 215 22.97 31.40 -31.01
C ARG A 215 23.99 30.44 -31.64
N ARG A 216 23.58 29.66 -32.62
CA ARG A 216 24.46 28.67 -33.23
C ARG A 216 25.12 29.20 -34.51
N TYR A 217 24.43 30.04 -35.23
CA TYR A 217 24.89 30.53 -36.55
C TYR A 217 24.81 32.05 -36.64
N ALA A 218 25.93 32.68 -37.04
CA ALA A 218 25.96 34.08 -37.41
C ALA A 218 25.50 34.21 -38.87
N LEU A 219 24.18 34.34 -39.08
CA LEU A 219 23.52 34.54 -40.39
C LEU A 219 22.98 35.97 -40.49
N ASP A 220 22.72 36.43 -41.72
CA ASP A 220 21.96 37.66 -41.92
C ASP A 220 20.45 37.45 -41.51
N ALA A 221 19.73 38.55 -41.33
CA ALA A 221 18.36 38.50 -40.82
C ALA A 221 17.39 37.68 -41.73
N ALA A 222 17.57 37.73 -43.05
CA ALA A 222 16.72 36.99 -43.98
C ALA A 222 17.04 35.49 -44.01
N GLU A 223 18.31 35.15 -43.96
CA GLU A 223 18.78 33.75 -43.86
C GLU A 223 18.39 33.15 -42.55
N HIS A 224 18.51 33.89 -41.45
CA HIS A 224 18.09 33.47 -40.13
C HIS A 224 16.58 33.14 -40.08
N GLU A 225 15.71 34.02 -40.58
CA GLU A 225 14.26 33.80 -40.60
C GLU A 225 13.89 32.58 -41.46
N ARG A 226 14.53 32.43 -42.65
CA ARG A 226 14.31 31.25 -43.51
C ARG A 226 14.75 29.96 -42.83
N LEU A 227 15.92 29.93 -42.20
CA LEU A 227 16.42 28.74 -41.50
C LEU A 227 15.56 28.40 -40.28
N ALA A 228 15.20 29.41 -39.49
CA ALA A 228 14.37 29.23 -38.32
C ALA A 228 12.96 28.68 -38.66
N ALA A 229 12.34 29.23 -39.75
CA ALA A 229 11.07 28.71 -40.27
C ALA A 229 11.19 27.26 -40.74
N HIS A 230 12.25 26.94 -41.52
CA HIS A 230 12.51 25.61 -42.05
C HIS A 230 12.69 24.58 -40.92
N VAL A 231 13.42 24.93 -39.85
CA VAL A 231 13.63 24.06 -38.69
C VAL A 231 12.36 23.91 -37.86
N TRP A 232 11.61 25.01 -37.64
CA TRP A 232 10.34 24.98 -36.93
C TRP A 232 9.31 24.05 -37.57
N ASP A 233 9.05 24.24 -38.88
CA ASP A 233 8.04 23.49 -39.61
C ASP A 233 8.30 21.99 -39.63
N ARG A 234 9.55 21.56 -39.42
CA ARG A 234 9.96 20.15 -39.45
C ARG A 234 10.19 19.54 -38.09
N SER A 235 10.65 20.32 -37.11
CA SER A 235 10.89 19.86 -35.77
C SER A 235 9.62 19.91 -34.89
N GLU A 236 8.61 20.70 -35.33
CA GLU A 236 7.43 21.04 -34.53
C GLU A 236 7.79 21.53 -33.12
N GLY A 237 8.95 22.19 -33.00
CA GLY A 237 9.48 22.70 -31.75
C GLY A 237 10.14 21.68 -30.82
N ASN A 238 10.31 20.42 -31.25
CA ASN A 238 11.10 19.46 -30.46
C ASN A 238 12.60 19.78 -30.60
N PRO A 239 13.31 20.11 -29.51
CA PRO A 239 14.71 20.56 -29.56
C PRO A 239 15.65 19.53 -30.16
N PHE A 240 15.40 18.27 -29.95
CA PHE A 240 16.18 17.19 -30.52
C PHE A 240 16.08 17.17 -32.06
N PHE A 241 14.86 17.19 -32.59
CA PHE A 241 14.65 17.21 -34.02
C PHE A 241 15.20 18.48 -34.65
N ALA A 242 15.06 19.61 -33.96
CA ALA A 242 15.67 20.88 -34.44
C ALA A 242 17.19 20.75 -34.59
N HIS A 243 17.86 20.15 -33.61
CA HIS A 243 19.30 19.92 -33.63
C HIS A 243 19.74 18.99 -34.76
N GLU A 244 19.02 17.90 -34.99
CA GLU A 244 19.31 16.91 -36.02
C GLU A 244 19.12 17.50 -37.43
N ILE A 245 18.07 18.31 -37.60
CA ILE A 245 17.84 19.01 -38.87
C ILE A 245 19.01 19.99 -39.17
N LEU A 246 19.42 20.80 -38.17
CA LEU A 246 20.53 21.70 -38.32
C LEU A 246 21.84 20.99 -38.63
N GLN A 247 22.11 19.87 -37.95
CA GLN A 247 23.29 19.05 -38.21
C GLN A 247 23.27 18.43 -39.62
N SER A 248 22.11 17.99 -40.09
CA SER A 248 21.95 17.45 -41.46
C SER A 248 22.23 18.53 -42.54
N LEU A 249 21.82 19.75 -42.25
CA LEU A 249 22.11 20.89 -43.15
C LEU A 249 23.60 21.26 -43.16
N GLU A 250 24.31 21.15 -42.05
CA GLU A 250 25.79 21.30 -41.98
C GLU A 250 26.49 20.16 -42.75
N ASP A 251 26.14 18.92 -42.51
CA ASP A 251 26.76 17.75 -43.16
C ASP A 251 26.53 17.74 -44.67
N GLY A 252 25.34 18.22 -45.10
CA GLY A 252 24.96 18.36 -46.50
C GLY A 252 25.53 19.63 -47.18
N ARG A 253 26.29 20.45 -46.47
CA ARG A 253 26.83 21.76 -46.95
C ARG A 253 25.75 22.77 -47.38
N TRP A 254 24.57 22.68 -46.86
CA TRP A 254 23.53 23.70 -46.97
C TRP A 254 23.75 24.86 -46.01
N LEU A 255 24.48 24.57 -44.90
CA LEU A 255 25.06 25.53 -43.97
C LEU A 255 26.57 25.37 -44.02
N GLU A 256 27.24 26.39 -44.50
CA GLU A 256 28.71 26.41 -44.63
C GLU A 256 29.31 27.51 -43.77
N PRO A 257 30.37 27.23 -42.98
CA PRO A 257 31.08 28.27 -42.25
C PRO A 257 31.87 29.14 -43.26
N LEU A 258 31.86 30.47 -43.04
CA LEU A 258 32.68 31.48 -43.73
C LEU A 258 33.64 32.08 -42.71
N ASP A 259 34.64 32.85 -43.19
CA ASP A 259 35.62 33.50 -42.34
C ASP A 259 34.98 34.49 -41.33
N ASP A 260 33.85 35.11 -41.69
CA ASP A 260 33.10 36.07 -40.86
C ASP A 260 31.65 35.64 -40.55
N GLY A 261 31.34 34.35 -40.53
CA GLY A 261 29.97 33.88 -40.18
C GLY A 261 29.58 32.58 -40.88
N TRP A 262 28.32 32.46 -41.26
CA TRP A 262 27.76 31.30 -41.94
C TRP A 262 26.99 31.73 -43.18
N ARG A 263 26.90 30.87 -44.18
CA ARG A 263 26.08 31.04 -45.37
C ARG A 263 25.03 29.94 -45.44
N LEU A 264 23.79 30.35 -45.72
CA LEU A 264 22.68 29.43 -45.94
C LEU A 264 22.43 29.30 -47.46
N ALA A 265 22.59 28.11 -48.01
CA ALA A 265 22.21 27.84 -49.39
C ALA A 265 20.68 27.88 -49.57
N ASP A 266 20.24 27.78 -50.85
CA ASP A 266 18.81 27.68 -51.15
C ASP A 266 18.24 26.34 -50.63
N LEU A 267 17.26 26.40 -49.71
CA LEU A 267 16.67 25.25 -49.05
C LEU A 267 15.62 24.51 -49.91
N GLU A 268 15.27 25.00 -51.13
CA GLU A 268 14.30 24.31 -52.01
C GLU A 268 14.77 22.92 -52.50
N GLY A 269 16.07 22.61 -52.43
CA GLY A 269 16.65 21.31 -52.75
C GLY A 269 17.22 20.53 -51.56
N ALA A 270 17.11 21.10 -50.34
CA ALA A 270 17.64 20.47 -49.15
C ALA A 270 16.94 19.12 -48.91
N PRO A 271 17.66 18.04 -48.66
CA PRO A 271 17.07 16.74 -48.34
C PRO A 271 16.16 16.92 -47.13
N VAL A 272 14.87 16.78 -47.33
CA VAL A 272 13.88 16.80 -46.28
C VAL A 272 13.94 15.43 -45.64
N PRO A 273 14.44 15.30 -44.43
CA PRO A 273 14.20 14.08 -43.68
C PRO A 273 12.68 14.05 -43.38
N LEU A 274 11.89 13.53 -44.31
CA LEU A 274 10.46 13.32 -44.14
C LEU A 274 10.18 12.35 -42.96
N LEU A 275 11.23 11.66 -42.52
CA LEU A 275 11.27 10.83 -41.33
C LEU A 275 12.74 10.85 -40.80
N LEU A 276 12.89 11.02 -39.48
CA LEU A 276 14.12 10.83 -38.74
C LEU A 276 14.90 9.58 -39.19
N ARG A 277 14.20 8.56 -39.66
CA ARG A 277 14.73 7.32 -40.22
C ARG A 277 15.66 7.52 -41.41
N GLN A 278 15.44 8.52 -42.28
CA GLN A 278 16.30 8.78 -43.43
C GLN A 278 17.66 9.38 -43.01
N VAL A 279 17.67 10.28 -42.00
CA VAL A 279 18.96 10.82 -41.47
C VAL A 279 19.77 9.71 -40.80
N LEU A 280 19.06 8.83 -40.10
CA LEU A 280 19.67 7.65 -39.48
C LEU A 280 20.25 6.68 -40.51
N ASP A 281 19.46 6.35 -41.53
CA ASP A 281 19.86 5.47 -42.63
C ASP A 281 21.07 6.04 -43.40
N ASP A 282 21.13 7.33 -43.65
CA ASP A 282 22.26 7.98 -44.31
C ASP A 282 23.57 7.95 -43.51
N ARG A 283 23.49 8.13 -42.17
CA ARG A 283 24.66 7.97 -41.30
C ARG A 283 25.13 6.53 -41.22
N LEU A 284 24.18 5.62 -41.08
CA LEU A 284 24.46 4.17 -41.02
C LEU A 284 25.02 3.62 -42.34
N ALA A 285 24.65 4.21 -43.49
CA ALA A 285 25.20 3.89 -44.81
C ALA A 285 26.68 4.28 -44.97
N ARG A 286 27.16 5.23 -44.19
CA ARG A 286 28.59 5.68 -44.21
C ARG A 286 29.52 4.78 -43.38
N LEU A 287 28.98 3.90 -42.56
CA LEU A 287 29.77 2.97 -41.75
C LEU A 287 30.42 1.86 -42.58
N ALA A 288 31.67 1.52 -42.25
CA ALA A 288 32.29 0.32 -42.78
C ALA A 288 31.45 -0.91 -42.36
N PRO A 289 31.37 -1.98 -43.18
CA PRO A 289 30.57 -3.14 -42.88
C PRO A 289 30.94 -3.84 -41.56
N GLU A 290 32.16 -3.73 -41.10
CA GLU A 290 32.67 -4.25 -39.81
C GLU A 290 32.15 -3.41 -38.67
N SER A 291 32.26 -2.09 -38.76
CA SER A 291 31.76 -1.12 -37.75
C SER A 291 30.24 -1.19 -37.62
N ARG A 292 29.54 -1.34 -38.74
CA ARG A 292 28.07 -1.55 -38.70
C ARG A 292 27.69 -2.80 -37.93
N ARG A 293 28.37 -3.94 -38.19
CA ARG A 293 28.14 -5.23 -37.46
C ARG A 293 28.42 -5.11 -35.96
N ALA A 294 29.49 -4.37 -35.60
CA ALA A 294 29.80 -4.12 -34.20
C ALA A 294 28.76 -3.21 -33.52
N LEU A 295 28.29 -2.19 -34.22
CA LEU A 295 27.22 -1.31 -33.71
C LEU A 295 25.86 -2.03 -33.60
N GLU A 296 25.60 -3.05 -34.44
CA GLU A 296 24.43 -3.94 -34.25
C GLU A 296 24.51 -4.69 -32.92
N VAL A 297 25.70 -5.15 -32.51
CA VAL A 297 25.95 -5.76 -31.19
C VAL A 297 25.71 -4.74 -30.08
N ALA A 298 26.27 -3.54 -30.23
CA ALA A 298 26.05 -2.44 -29.27
C ALA A 298 24.57 -2.11 -29.10
N ALA A 299 23.80 -2.07 -30.19
CA ALA A 299 22.36 -1.81 -30.16
C ALA A 299 21.56 -2.93 -29.42
N VAL A 300 22.02 -4.16 -29.50
CA VAL A 300 21.44 -5.30 -28.77
C VAL A 300 21.82 -5.24 -27.29
N ILE A 301 23.03 -4.82 -26.94
CA ILE A 301 23.47 -4.66 -25.53
C ILE A 301 22.60 -3.63 -24.81
N GLY A 302 22.34 -2.46 -25.43
CA GLY A 302 21.51 -1.46 -24.82
C GLY A 302 21.84 -0.02 -25.23
N LEU A 303 21.24 0.95 -24.52
CA LEU A 303 21.48 2.36 -24.73
C LEU A 303 22.88 2.77 -24.22
N GLU A 304 23.29 2.24 -23.07
CA GLU A 304 24.65 2.33 -22.53
C GLU A 304 25.40 1.04 -22.84
N VAL A 305 26.59 1.18 -23.35
CA VAL A 305 27.37 0.09 -23.90
C VAL A 305 28.72 0.03 -23.18
N PRO A 306 28.89 -0.87 -22.18
CA PRO A 306 30.19 -1.11 -21.57
C PRO A 306 31.18 -1.65 -22.61
N LEU A 307 32.35 -1.01 -22.73
CA LEU A 307 33.31 -1.32 -23.77
C LEU A 307 33.82 -2.77 -23.74
N ASP A 308 34.06 -3.29 -22.54
CA ASP A 308 34.48 -4.66 -22.31
C ASP A 308 33.44 -5.70 -22.77
N LEU A 309 32.14 -5.41 -22.48
CA LEU A 309 31.04 -6.24 -22.92
C LEU A 309 30.86 -6.17 -24.44
N TRP A 310 30.93 -4.97 -25.01
CA TRP A 310 30.76 -4.75 -26.43
C TRP A 310 31.86 -5.43 -27.23
N GLN A 311 33.14 -5.28 -26.83
CA GLN A 311 34.26 -5.92 -27.45
C GLN A 311 34.16 -7.46 -27.43
N ALA A 312 33.80 -8.02 -26.25
CA ALA A 312 33.64 -9.46 -26.08
C ALA A 312 32.45 -10.00 -26.92
N ALA A 313 31.30 -9.36 -26.88
CA ALA A 313 30.12 -9.80 -27.63
C ALA A 313 30.25 -9.58 -29.16
N ALA A 314 31.07 -8.62 -29.58
CA ALA A 314 31.37 -8.40 -30.99
C ALA A 314 32.50 -9.30 -31.51
N GLU A 315 33.15 -10.06 -30.62
CA GLU A 315 34.28 -10.98 -30.95
C GLU A 315 35.40 -10.25 -31.70
N LEU A 316 35.74 -8.99 -31.32
CA LEU A 316 36.78 -8.19 -31.96
C LEU A 316 38.08 -8.19 -31.14
N ASP A 317 39.22 -8.22 -31.84
CA ASP A 317 40.50 -7.92 -31.19
C ASP A 317 40.61 -6.40 -30.84
N ALA A 318 41.61 -6.04 -30.04
CA ALA A 318 41.75 -4.65 -29.56
C ALA A 318 41.94 -3.64 -30.70
N GLU A 319 42.69 -3.97 -31.74
CA GLU A 319 42.96 -3.07 -32.88
C GLU A 319 41.71 -2.85 -33.77
N GLN A 320 40.98 -3.94 -34.01
CA GLN A 320 39.66 -3.88 -34.69
C GLN A 320 38.68 -3.05 -33.93
N PHE A 321 38.59 -3.29 -32.61
CA PHE A 321 37.66 -2.56 -31.75
C PHE A 321 37.96 -1.06 -31.69
N ASP A 322 39.25 -0.68 -31.58
CA ASP A 322 39.67 0.73 -31.59
C ASP A 322 39.27 1.43 -32.90
N ARG A 323 39.38 0.77 -34.06
CA ARG A 323 38.91 1.32 -35.33
C ARG A 323 37.41 1.54 -35.34
N VAL A 324 36.61 0.59 -34.86
CA VAL A 324 35.18 0.72 -34.75
C VAL A 324 34.80 1.88 -33.83
N LEU A 325 35.51 1.99 -32.71
CA LEU A 325 35.29 3.04 -31.73
C LEU A 325 35.49 4.44 -32.30
N VAL A 326 36.62 4.62 -32.96
CA VAL A 326 36.96 5.91 -33.60
C VAL A 326 35.94 6.29 -34.70
N GLU A 327 35.51 5.33 -35.51
CA GLU A 327 34.51 5.56 -36.55
C GLU A 327 33.14 5.92 -35.96
N ALA A 328 32.68 5.20 -34.97
CA ALA A 328 31.41 5.45 -34.27
C ALA A 328 31.37 6.84 -33.60
N MET A 329 32.49 7.23 -32.95
CA MET A 329 32.63 8.54 -32.32
C MET A 329 32.71 9.67 -33.37
N ASN A 330 33.44 9.49 -34.48
CA ASN A 330 33.52 10.48 -35.54
C ASN A 330 32.17 10.72 -36.24
N LEU A 331 31.36 9.68 -36.41
CA LEU A 331 29.99 9.78 -36.93
C LEU A 331 28.99 10.26 -35.89
N ARG A 332 29.46 10.56 -34.67
CA ARG A 332 28.60 11.01 -33.53
C ARG A 332 27.43 10.10 -33.26
N LEU A 333 27.63 8.78 -33.36
CA LEU A 333 26.62 7.77 -33.01
C LEU A 333 26.65 7.41 -31.53
N LEU A 334 27.86 7.51 -30.92
CA LEU A 334 28.09 7.23 -29.50
C LEU A 334 28.75 8.45 -28.85
N ASP A 335 28.42 8.69 -27.61
CA ASP A 335 29.03 9.70 -26.75
C ASP A 335 29.68 9.03 -25.53
N GLU A 336 30.71 9.67 -24.95
CA GLU A 336 31.27 9.24 -23.68
C GLU A 336 30.28 9.45 -22.53
N THR A 337 30.31 8.51 -21.57
CA THR A 337 29.53 8.66 -20.34
C THR A 337 30.45 9.02 -19.18
N PRO A 338 29.92 9.57 -18.06
CA PRO A 338 30.70 9.76 -16.83
C PRO A 338 31.25 8.45 -16.26
N ARG A 339 30.74 7.31 -16.70
CA ARG A 339 31.22 5.99 -16.32
C ARG A 339 32.46 5.65 -17.13
N ALA A 340 33.56 5.39 -16.43
CA ALA A 340 34.75 4.90 -17.09
C ALA A 340 34.43 3.62 -17.90
N MET A 341 34.97 3.54 -19.12
CA MET A 341 34.83 2.39 -20.01
C MET A 341 33.38 2.07 -20.45
N THR A 342 32.49 3.09 -20.51
CA THR A 342 31.12 2.93 -21.00
C THR A 342 30.80 4.04 -21.99
N LEU A 343 30.27 3.71 -23.15
CA LEU A 343 29.71 4.66 -24.10
C LEU A 343 28.17 4.58 -24.07
N ARG A 344 27.55 5.62 -24.62
CA ARG A 344 26.09 5.68 -24.76
C ARG A 344 25.74 6.05 -26.20
N PHE A 345 24.71 5.42 -26.75
CA PHE A 345 24.13 5.94 -27.98
C PHE A 345 23.68 7.37 -27.74
N ARG A 346 24.13 8.28 -28.62
CA ARG A 346 23.81 9.71 -28.50
C ARG A 346 22.31 9.95 -28.41
N HIS A 347 21.55 9.14 -29.11
CA HIS A 347 20.10 9.14 -29.10
C HIS A 347 19.57 7.70 -29.13
N ALA A 348 18.55 7.42 -28.35
CA ALA A 348 17.89 6.11 -28.34
C ALA A 348 17.43 5.67 -29.74
N LEU A 349 17.05 6.60 -30.57
CA LEU A 349 16.59 6.35 -31.95
C LEU A 349 17.67 5.76 -32.87
N PHE A 350 18.97 6.03 -32.66
CA PHE A 350 20.06 5.35 -33.40
C PHE A 350 20.12 3.87 -33.03
N ARG A 351 20.02 3.58 -31.75
CA ARG A 351 19.93 2.22 -31.26
C ARG A 351 18.71 1.49 -31.84
N GLU A 352 17.52 2.11 -31.73
CA GLU A 352 16.26 1.55 -32.24
C GLU A 352 16.31 1.25 -33.75
N ALA A 353 16.88 2.16 -34.53
CA ALA A 353 17.02 1.95 -35.97
C ALA A 353 17.94 0.77 -36.30
N LEU A 354 19.10 0.66 -35.65
CA LEU A 354 20.02 -0.49 -35.80
C LEU A 354 19.34 -1.78 -35.35
N TYR A 355 18.67 -1.77 -34.23
CA TYR A 355 17.99 -2.92 -33.66
C TYR A 355 16.84 -3.41 -34.54
N ALA A 356 15.99 -2.50 -35.02
CA ALA A 356 14.86 -2.80 -35.89
C ALA A 356 15.27 -3.29 -37.30
N ALA A 357 16.47 -2.96 -37.73
CA ALA A 357 16.99 -3.38 -39.03
C ALA A 357 17.56 -4.82 -39.02
N LEU A 358 17.68 -5.45 -37.85
CA LEU A 358 18.26 -6.80 -37.70
C LEU A 358 17.33 -7.88 -38.25
N PRO A 359 17.82 -8.75 -39.14
CA PRO A 359 17.07 -9.94 -39.53
C PRO A 359 16.86 -10.89 -38.33
N PRO A 360 15.71 -11.62 -38.22
CA PRO A 360 15.39 -12.45 -37.08
C PRO A 360 16.48 -13.45 -36.67
N GLY A 361 17.19 -14.08 -37.63
CA GLY A 361 18.26 -15.00 -37.32
C GLY A 361 19.50 -14.32 -36.71
N ARG A 362 19.85 -13.13 -37.23
CA ARG A 362 20.98 -12.34 -36.76
C ARG A 362 20.66 -11.78 -35.37
N TRP A 363 19.44 -11.29 -35.21
CA TRP A 363 18.91 -10.77 -33.94
C TRP A 363 19.07 -11.80 -32.80
N ARG A 364 18.60 -13.06 -33.03
CA ARG A 364 18.75 -14.15 -32.03
C ARG A 364 20.20 -14.46 -31.72
N ALA A 365 21.06 -14.49 -32.74
CA ALA A 365 22.48 -14.79 -32.57
C ALA A 365 23.17 -13.71 -31.71
N LEU A 366 22.86 -12.42 -31.95
CA LEU A 366 23.46 -11.33 -31.20
C LEU A 366 23.01 -11.31 -29.73
N HIS A 367 21.74 -11.59 -29.46
CA HIS A 367 21.26 -11.75 -28.09
C HIS A 367 21.98 -12.91 -27.37
N ARG A 368 22.21 -14.02 -28.03
CA ARG A 368 22.96 -15.16 -27.46
C ARG A 368 24.39 -14.76 -27.13
N LEU A 369 25.11 -14.13 -28.05
CA LEU A 369 26.48 -13.65 -27.82
C LEU A 369 26.56 -12.65 -26.67
N SER A 370 25.59 -11.73 -26.58
CA SER A 370 25.54 -10.77 -25.49
C SER A 370 25.30 -11.45 -24.13
N ALA A 371 24.44 -12.48 -24.09
CA ALA A 371 24.24 -13.28 -22.88
C ALA A 371 25.52 -14.00 -22.44
N GLU A 372 26.22 -14.63 -23.39
CA GLU A 372 27.48 -15.37 -23.16
C GLU A 372 28.58 -14.42 -22.66
N ALA A 373 28.68 -13.23 -23.23
CA ALA A 373 29.62 -12.20 -22.78
C ALA A 373 29.27 -11.69 -21.35
N LEU A 374 27.99 -11.56 -21.02
CA LEU A 374 27.55 -11.21 -19.68
C LEU A 374 27.87 -12.29 -18.64
N ILE A 375 27.72 -13.56 -18.97
CA ILE A 375 28.05 -14.69 -18.10
C ILE A 375 29.56 -14.72 -17.75
N ALA A 376 30.40 -14.30 -18.67
CA ALA A 376 31.85 -14.26 -18.47
C ALA A 376 32.31 -13.15 -17.50
N LYS A 377 31.44 -12.24 -17.10
CA LYS A 377 31.77 -11.18 -16.14
C LYS A 377 31.88 -11.70 -14.70
N THR A 378 32.71 -11.05 -13.89
CA THR A 378 32.90 -11.39 -12.47
C THR A 378 31.60 -11.39 -11.66
N HIS A 379 30.66 -10.53 -12.02
CA HIS A 379 29.33 -10.42 -11.39
C HIS A 379 28.27 -10.39 -12.49
N PRO A 380 27.84 -11.57 -12.98
CA PRO A 380 26.84 -11.64 -14.04
C PRO A 380 25.48 -11.15 -13.52
N ASP A 381 24.79 -10.33 -14.34
CA ASP A 381 23.42 -9.90 -14.03
C ASP A 381 22.43 -10.94 -14.55
N PRO A 382 21.77 -11.72 -13.67
CA PRO A 382 20.89 -12.80 -14.11
C PRO A 382 19.65 -12.30 -14.85
N ASP A 383 19.15 -11.09 -14.58
CA ASP A 383 17.99 -10.54 -15.28
C ASP A 383 18.33 -10.20 -16.74
N ALA A 384 19.44 -9.50 -16.95
CA ALA A 384 19.90 -9.16 -18.29
C ALA A 384 20.21 -10.42 -19.11
N ILE A 385 20.84 -11.42 -18.50
CA ILE A 385 21.18 -12.69 -19.17
C ILE A 385 19.90 -13.47 -19.50
N ALA A 386 18.93 -13.56 -18.59
CA ALA A 386 17.66 -14.22 -18.82
C ALA A 386 16.90 -13.58 -19.99
N ASP A 387 16.87 -12.24 -20.03
CA ASP A 387 16.23 -11.52 -21.13
C ASP A 387 16.90 -11.78 -22.48
N HIS A 388 18.21 -11.67 -22.55
CA HIS A 388 18.94 -11.98 -23.77
C HIS A 388 18.69 -13.43 -24.23
N PHE A 389 18.67 -14.43 -23.35
CA PHE A 389 18.33 -15.81 -23.71
C PHE A 389 16.87 -15.95 -24.15
N ARG A 390 15.95 -15.24 -23.52
CA ARG A 390 14.54 -15.18 -23.93
C ARG A 390 14.41 -14.66 -25.37
N GLN A 391 15.07 -13.54 -25.65
CA GLN A 391 15.09 -12.97 -27.00
C GLN A 391 15.75 -13.93 -28.01
N ALA A 392 16.79 -14.64 -27.61
CA ALA A 392 17.43 -15.65 -28.44
C ALA A 392 16.59 -16.91 -28.65
N GLY A 393 15.57 -17.17 -27.83
CA GLY A 393 14.85 -18.44 -27.77
C GLY A 393 15.72 -19.58 -27.26
N ASP A 394 16.66 -19.30 -26.35
CA ASP A 394 17.65 -20.26 -25.81
C ASP A 394 17.10 -20.90 -24.52
N PRO A 395 17.14 -22.24 -24.37
CA PRO A 395 16.63 -22.93 -23.20
C PRO A 395 17.36 -22.55 -21.88
N ARG A 396 18.51 -21.94 -21.93
CA ARG A 396 19.24 -21.40 -20.77
C ARG A 396 18.50 -20.24 -20.11
N GLU A 397 17.44 -19.66 -20.73
CA GLU A 397 16.51 -18.71 -20.13
C GLU A 397 16.03 -19.21 -18.76
N LEU A 398 15.67 -20.49 -18.65
CA LEU A 398 15.13 -21.07 -17.40
C LEU A 398 16.11 -20.93 -16.22
N GLU A 399 17.36 -21.32 -16.42
CA GLU A 399 18.41 -21.24 -15.39
C GLU A 399 18.56 -19.80 -14.86
N TRP A 400 18.64 -18.86 -15.77
CA TRP A 400 18.89 -17.47 -15.42
C TRP A 400 17.65 -16.77 -14.86
N LEU A 401 16.43 -17.14 -15.27
CA LEU A 401 15.19 -16.73 -14.60
C LEU A 401 15.12 -17.22 -13.15
N VAL A 402 15.52 -18.44 -12.89
CA VAL A 402 15.58 -18.98 -11.52
C VAL A 402 16.58 -18.19 -10.68
N ARG A 403 17.79 -17.91 -11.19
CA ARG A 403 18.78 -17.06 -10.51
C ARG A 403 18.25 -15.65 -10.25
N ALA A 404 17.60 -15.04 -11.24
CA ALA A 404 16.98 -13.72 -11.13
C ALA A 404 15.86 -13.71 -10.09
N GLY A 405 15.01 -14.73 -10.08
CA GLY A 405 13.92 -14.87 -9.10
C GLY A 405 14.43 -15.02 -7.66
N LEU A 406 15.46 -15.84 -7.46
CA LEU A 406 16.08 -15.99 -6.15
C LEU A 406 16.77 -14.69 -5.69
N ARG A 407 17.44 -13.97 -6.60
CA ARG A 407 18.03 -12.65 -6.32
C ARG A 407 16.95 -11.62 -5.95
N ALA A 408 15.86 -11.54 -6.72
CA ALA A 408 14.76 -10.63 -6.46
C ALA A 408 14.10 -10.89 -5.10
N ARG A 409 13.90 -12.18 -4.76
CA ARG A 409 13.41 -12.58 -3.43
C ARG A 409 14.36 -12.13 -2.32
N ALA A 410 15.65 -12.35 -2.46
CA ALA A 410 16.66 -11.96 -1.47
C ALA A 410 16.70 -10.44 -1.27
N ALA A 411 16.41 -9.67 -2.33
CA ALA A 411 16.25 -8.22 -2.29
C ALA A 411 14.84 -7.77 -1.84
N ALA A 412 13.99 -8.67 -1.33
CA ALA A 412 12.59 -8.44 -0.96
C ALA A 412 11.73 -7.81 -2.07
N ALA A 413 12.15 -7.91 -3.33
CA ALA A 413 11.41 -7.48 -4.52
C ALA A 413 10.43 -8.60 -4.95
N PHE A 414 9.42 -8.85 -4.11
CA PHE A 414 8.57 -10.03 -4.21
C PHE A 414 7.80 -10.11 -5.54
N ARG A 415 7.29 -8.99 -6.07
CA ARG A 415 6.58 -9.00 -7.36
C ARG A 415 7.51 -9.45 -8.49
N ALA A 416 8.71 -8.89 -8.54
CA ALA A 416 9.71 -9.28 -9.52
C ALA A 416 10.09 -10.78 -9.39
N ALA A 417 10.20 -11.30 -8.17
CA ALA A 417 10.43 -12.73 -7.93
C ALA A 417 9.28 -13.59 -8.44
N ILE A 418 8.02 -13.20 -8.17
CA ILE A 418 6.81 -13.88 -8.63
C ILE A 418 6.80 -13.98 -10.15
N GLU A 419 6.95 -12.88 -10.86
CA GLU A 419 6.94 -12.84 -12.33
C GLU A 419 7.99 -13.77 -12.95
N ARG A 420 9.19 -13.83 -12.36
CA ARG A 420 10.28 -14.69 -12.81
C ARG A 420 9.99 -16.17 -12.55
N PHE A 421 9.46 -16.50 -11.37
CA PHE A 421 9.10 -17.88 -11.04
C PHE A 421 7.90 -18.39 -11.86
N GLU A 422 6.91 -17.54 -12.12
CA GLU A 422 5.80 -17.86 -13.02
C GLU A 422 6.30 -18.14 -14.43
N ARG A 423 7.16 -17.28 -14.95
CA ARG A 423 7.75 -17.49 -16.29
C ARG A 423 8.61 -18.76 -16.34
N ALA A 424 9.38 -19.05 -15.29
CA ALA A 424 10.14 -20.29 -15.19
C ALA A 424 9.23 -21.54 -15.15
N ALA A 425 8.10 -21.48 -14.44
CA ALA A 425 7.11 -22.55 -14.41
C ALA A 425 6.42 -22.76 -15.77
N GLU A 426 6.18 -21.70 -16.54
CA GLU A 426 5.66 -21.77 -17.91
C GLU A 426 6.65 -22.50 -18.84
N LEU A 427 7.93 -22.19 -18.76
CA LEU A 427 8.97 -22.85 -19.57
C LEU A 427 9.06 -24.36 -19.31
N LEU A 428 8.66 -24.80 -18.11
CA LEU A 428 8.60 -26.21 -17.73
C LEU A 428 7.29 -26.90 -18.12
N ALA A 429 6.33 -26.23 -18.78
CA ALA A 429 5.00 -26.77 -19.04
C ALA A 429 4.98 -28.11 -19.81
N GLY A 430 6.00 -28.39 -20.63
CA GLY A 430 6.14 -29.63 -21.38
C GLY A 430 7.08 -30.67 -20.78
N ASP A 431 7.77 -30.35 -19.65
CA ASP A 431 8.77 -31.22 -19.06
C ASP A 431 8.21 -32.01 -17.87
N THR A 432 7.84 -33.27 -18.14
CA THR A 432 7.30 -34.15 -17.10
C THR A 432 8.35 -34.65 -16.12
N ALA A 433 9.65 -34.64 -16.48
CA ALA A 433 10.72 -35.05 -15.60
C ALA A 433 10.96 -34.04 -14.47
N ARG A 434 10.61 -32.78 -14.71
CA ARG A 434 10.77 -31.66 -13.74
C ARG A 434 9.43 -31.15 -13.19
N ILE A 435 8.43 -32.01 -13.14
CA ILE A 435 7.08 -31.62 -12.66
C ILE A 435 7.08 -31.16 -11.20
N ARG A 436 8.00 -31.71 -10.39
CA ARG A 436 8.15 -31.31 -8.98
C ARG A 436 8.65 -29.89 -8.86
N GLU A 437 9.69 -29.53 -9.57
CA GLU A 437 10.24 -28.17 -9.57
C GLU A 437 9.24 -27.18 -10.13
N ARG A 438 8.51 -27.53 -11.19
CA ARG A 438 7.43 -26.72 -11.73
C ARG A 438 6.33 -26.47 -10.69
N ALA A 439 5.93 -27.50 -9.95
CA ALA A 439 4.91 -27.40 -8.90
C ALA A 439 5.37 -26.45 -7.77
N TRP A 440 6.63 -26.56 -7.34
CA TRP A 440 7.20 -25.67 -6.34
C TRP A 440 7.35 -24.22 -6.83
N LEU A 441 7.72 -23.99 -8.09
CA LEU A 441 7.76 -22.66 -8.69
C LEU A 441 6.38 -21.99 -8.69
N ALA A 442 5.37 -22.73 -9.18
CA ALA A 442 3.99 -22.24 -9.23
C ALA A 442 3.45 -21.90 -7.83
N PHE A 443 3.65 -22.81 -6.88
CA PHE A 443 3.20 -22.59 -5.51
C PHE A 443 3.98 -21.46 -4.82
N TYR A 444 5.30 -21.38 -5.03
CA TYR A 444 6.13 -20.37 -4.40
C TYR A 444 5.77 -18.96 -4.89
N ALA A 445 5.40 -18.80 -6.16
CA ALA A 445 4.86 -17.56 -6.67
C ALA A 445 3.56 -17.15 -5.93
N VAL A 446 2.64 -18.11 -5.72
CA VAL A 446 1.42 -17.90 -4.90
C VAL A 446 1.77 -17.56 -3.45
N PHE A 447 2.75 -18.26 -2.86
CA PHE A 447 3.20 -18.01 -1.49
C PHE A 447 3.77 -16.60 -1.32
N LEU A 448 4.61 -16.14 -2.26
CA LEU A 448 5.23 -14.81 -2.19
C LEU A 448 4.22 -13.67 -2.38
N SER A 449 3.09 -13.91 -3.05
CA SER A 449 2.07 -12.89 -3.29
C SER A 449 1.52 -12.27 -1.99
N ARG A 450 1.53 -12.99 -0.89
CA ARG A 450 1.11 -12.50 0.44
C ARG A 450 1.95 -11.34 0.97
N TYR A 451 3.24 -11.29 0.61
CA TYR A 451 4.13 -10.20 1.01
C TYR A 451 3.95 -8.94 0.15
N HIS A 452 3.25 -9.07 -0.96
CA HIS A 452 2.95 -7.98 -1.86
C HIS A 452 1.61 -7.28 -1.56
N GLY A 453 0.80 -7.84 -0.63
CA GLY A 453 -0.48 -7.25 -0.22
C GLY A 453 -1.64 -7.55 -1.18
N GLU A 454 -1.48 -8.46 -2.13
CA GLU A 454 -2.52 -8.92 -3.04
C GLU A 454 -2.60 -10.45 -3.00
N LEU A 455 -3.82 -10.98 -2.92
CA LEU A 455 -4.01 -12.42 -3.05
C LEU A 455 -3.93 -12.81 -4.53
N SER A 456 -3.04 -13.75 -4.84
CA SER A 456 -2.98 -14.38 -6.15
C SER A 456 -4.34 -14.96 -6.56
N PRO A 457 -4.74 -15.00 -7.85
CA PRO A 457 -5.97 -15.65 -8.31
C PRO A 457 -6.08 -17.11 -7.85
N ASP A 458 -7.32 -17.61 -7.65
CA ASP A 458 -7.55 -18.99 -7.20
C ASP A 458 -7.03 -20.02 -8.19
N GLU A 459 -7.14 -19.72 -9.47
CA GLU A 459 -6.69 -20.58 -10.56
C GLU A 459 -5.20 -20.91 -10.46
N ARG A 460 -4.37 -20.01 -9.92
CA ARG A 460 -2.94 -20.26 -9.70
C ARG A 460 -2.69 -21.25 -8.57
N LEU A 461 -3.46 -21.17 -7.49
CA LEU A 461 -3.37 -22.15 -6.40
C LEU A 461 -3.89 -23.50 -6.85
N ASP A 462 -4.96 -23.55 -7.65
CA ASP A 462 -5.52 -24.77 -8.20
C ASP A 462 -4.56 -25.43 -9.21
N GLU A 463 -3.83 -24.65 -10.01
CA GLU A 463 -2.76 -25.17 -10.87
C GLU A 463 -1.62 -25.75 -10.04
N ALA A 464 -1.18 -25.05 -9.00
CA ALA A 464 -0.14 -25.53 -8.10
C ALA A 464 -0.56 -26.87 -7.43
N GLU A 465 -1.82 -26.99 -7.01
CA GLU A 465 -2.37 -28.22 -6.43
C GLU A 465 -2.37 -29.37 -7.44
N ARG A 466 -2.85 -29.14 -8.66
CA ARG A 466 -2.82 -30.16 -9.73
C ARG A 466 -1.40 -30.67 -9.98
N LEU A 467 -0.42 -29.76 -10.04
CA LEU A 467 0.98 -30.10 -10.22
C LEU A 467 1.57 -30.83 -9.01
N ALA A 468 1.18 -30.43 -7.78
CA ALA A 468 1.61 -31.09 -6.56
C ALA A 468 1.12 -32.55 -6.50
N VAL A 469 -0.15 -32.79 -6.83
CA VAL A 469 -0.71 -34.15 -6.92
C VAL A 469 0.04 -35.00 -7.95
N LEU A 470 0.29 -34.44 -9.15
CA LEU A 470 1.04 -35.15 -10.20
C LEU A 470 2.49 -35.42 -9.82
N SER A 471 3.12 -34.57 -9.02
CA SER A 471 4.51 -34.75 -8.56
C SER A 471 4.62 -35.75 -7.39
N GLY A 472 3.51 -36.04 -6.70
CA GLY A 472 3.52 -36.84 -5.48
C GLY A 472 4.23 -36.20 -4.29
N ASP A 473 4.45 -34.86 -4.30
CA ASP A 473 5.12 -34.14 -3.20
C ASP A 473 4.14 -33.85 -2.06
N HIS A 474 4.14 -34.68 -1.04
CA HIS A 474 3.23 -34.59 0.10
C HIS A 474 3.43 -33.29 0.90
N LEU A 475 4.67 -32.79 1.03
CA LEU A 475 4.95 -31.54 1.72
C LEU A 475 4.33 -30.36 0.98
N LEU A 476 4.45 -30.36 -0.34
CA LEU A 476 3.84 -29.32 -1.17
C LEU A 476 2.31 -29.35 -1.09
N MET A 477 1.71 -30.56 -1.16
CA MET A 477 0.26 -30.75 -1.02
C MET A 477 -0.24 -30.22 0.31
N THR A 478 0.43 -30.54 1.40
CA THR A 478 0.09 -30.05 2.74
C THR A 478 0.25 -28.52 2.86
N SER A 479 1.29 -27.98 2.25
CA SER A 479 1.50 -26.52 2.21
C SER A 479 0.41 -25.81 1.42
N ILE A 480 -0.08 -26.41 0.34
CA ILE A 480 -1.20 -25.86 -0.46
C ILE A 480 -2.50 -25.90 0.34
N LEU A 481 -2.77 -27.02 1.04
CA LEU A 481 -3.95 -27.16 1.92
C LEU A 481 -3.97 -26.05 2.98
N PHE A 482 -2.84 -25.79 3.61
CA PHE A 482 -2.67 -24.69 4.56
C PHE A 482 -2.97 -23.31 3.93
N HIS A 483 -2.43 -23.03 2.74
CA HIS A 483 -2.66 -21.77 2.06
C HIS A 483 -4.11 -21.61 1.58
N ARG A 484 -4.78 -22.71 1.23
CA ARG A 484 -6.21 -22.71 0.93
C ARG A 484 -7.03 -22.30 2.16
N GLY A 485 -6.66 -22.81 3.33
CA GLY A 485 -7.24 -22.38 4.59
C GLY A 485 -7.10 -20.88 4.85
N LEU A 486 -5.90 -20.33 4.63
CA LEU A 486 -5.66 -18.89 4.76
C LEU A 486 -6.54 -18.07 3.81
N ARG A 487 -6.69 -18.50 2.56
CA ARG A 487 -7.52 -17.81 1.56
C ARG A 487 -9.01 -17.82 1.93
N TYR A 488 -9.53 -18.96 2.38
CA TYR A 488 -10.91 -19.04 2.86
C TYR A 488 -11.14 -18.07 4.03
N SER A 489 -10.23 -18.06 5.00
CA SER A 489 -10.32 -17.21 6.18
C SER A 489 -10.27 -15.71 5.82
N LEU A 490 -9.37 -15.30 4.92
CA LEU A 490 -9.28 -13.91 4.46
C LEU A 490 -10.51 -13.45 3.66
N ARG A 491 -11.25 -14.37 3.04
CA ARG A 491 -12.48 -14.08 2.27
C ARG A 491 -13.78 -14.21 3.09
N GLY A 492 -13.70 -14.36 4.39
CA GLY A 492 -14.87 -14.46 5.25
C GLY A 492 -15.52 -15.84 5.29
N GLN A 493 -14.79 -16.89 4.94
CA GLN A 493 -15.19 -18.29 5.05
C GLN A 493 -14.38 -18.99 6.16
N ALA A 494 -14.36 -18.37 7.34
CA ALA A 494 -13.44 -18.75 8.40
C ALA A 494 -13.66 -20.19 8.90
N ARG A 495 -14.90 -20.70 8.92
CA ARG A 495 -15.18 -22.12 9.25
C ARG A 495 -14.44 -23.08 8.31
N ARG A 496 -14.57 -22.87 6.99
CA ARG A 496 -13.85 -23.66 5.99
C ARG A 496 -12.33 -23.49 6.14
N GLY A 497 -11.89 -22.26 6.44
CA GLY A 497 -10.48 -21.98 6.69
C GLY A 497 -9.94 -22.78 7.87
N LEU A 498 -10.65 -22.82 8.99
CA LEU A 498 -10.27 -23.59 10.17
C LEU A 498 -10.25 -25.11 9.92
N GLU A 499 -11.19 -25.64 9.14
CA GLU A 499 -11.18 -27.05 8.72
C GLU A 499 -9.89 -27.37 7.95
N GLN A 500 -9.51 -26.52 6.99
CA GLN A 500 -8.28 -26.71 6.21
C GLN A 500 -7.03 -26.57 7.08
N PHE A 501 -7.00 -25.62 8.03
CA PHE A 501 -5.86 -25.48 8.93
C PHE A 501 -5.68 -26.69 9.84
N ARG A 502 -6.79 -27.25 10.42
CA ARG A 502 -6.70 -28.47 11.23
C ARG A 502 -6.18 -29.65 10.41
N ALA A 503 -6.73 -29.85 9.21
CA ALA A 503 -6.26 -30.91 8.31
C ALA A 503 -4.79 -30.72 7.92
N ALA A 504 -4.36 -29.46 7.68
CA ALA A 504 -2.97 -29.17 7.38
C ALA A 504 -2.03 -29.43 8.57
N VAL A 505 -2.45 -29.07 9.79
CA VAL A 505 -1.67 -29.34 11.02
C VAL A 505 -1.49 -30.85 11.22
N GLU A 506 -2.58 -31.66 11.12
CA GLU A 506 -2.49 -33.10 11.18
C GLU A 506 -1.54 -33.69 10.14
N ALA A 507 -1.65 -33.24 8.89
CA ALA A 507 -0.79 -33.69 7.78
C ALA A 507 0.68 -33.30 7.99
N PHE A 508 0.97 -32.09 8.49
CA PHE A 508 2.33 -31.69 8.83
C PHE A 508 2.92 -32.50 9.99
N ASP A 509 2.11 -32.79 11.02
CA ASP A 509 2.55 -33.61 12.15
C ASP A 509 2.79 -35.07 11.73
N ASP A 510 2.01 -35.61 10.80
CA ASP A 510 2.24 -36.93 10.21
C ASP A 510 3.52 -36.98 9.40
N LEU A 511 3.77 -35.98 8.56
CA LEU A 511 5.00 -35.87 7.79
C LEU A 511 6.22 -35.74 8.71
N ALA A 512 6.10 -34.94 9.77
CA ALA A 512 7.21 -34.70 10.71
C ALA A 512 7.64 -35.95 11.51
N ARG A 513 6.80 -37.00 11.57
CA ARG A 513 7.16 -38.28 12.18
C ARG A 513 8.12 -39.12 11.30
N SER A 514 8.10 -38.89 10.01
CA SER A 514 8.92 -39.64 9.03
C SER A 514 10.15 -38.89 8.56
N GLU A 515 10.06 -37.56 8.45
CA GLU A 515 11.14 -36.71 7.97
C GLU A 515 11.06 -35.29 8.57
N PRO A 516 12.20 -34.54 8.59
CA PRO A 516 12.17 -33.15 8.99
C PRO A 516 11.38 -32.29 8.01
N VAL A 517 10.31 -31.66 8.50
CA VAL A 517 9.43 -30.79 7.68
C VAL A 517 9.86 -29.34 7.86
N ILE A 518 10.46 -28.80 6.83
CA ILE A 518 10.99 -27.41 6.79
C ILE A 518 9.92 -26.49 6.19
N HIS A 519 9.85 -25.27 6.73
CA HIS A 519 8.90 -24.27 6.25
C HIS A 519 9.09 -23.95 4.76
N VAL A 520 8.00 -23.72 4.05
CA VAL A 520 7.97 -23.50 2.59
C VAL A 520 8.89 -22.38 2.12
N ASP A 521 9.07 -21.33 2.90
CA ASP A 521 9.95 -20.20 2.57
C ASP A 521 11.44 -20.60 2.44
N ILE A 522 11.82 -21.67 3.10
CA ILE A 522 13.16 -22.27 3.03
C ILE A 522 13.18 -23.43 2.05
N ARG A 523 12.16 -24.30 2.08
CA ARG A 523 12.12 -25.49 1.24
C ARG A 523 11.97 -25.16 -0.25
N ALA A 524 11.13 -24.20 -0.60
CA ALA A 524 10.89 -23.86 -1.99
C ALA A 524 12.16 -23.37 -2.71
N PRO A 525 12.94 -22.40 -2.20
CA PRO A 525 14.21 -22.02 -2.82
C PRO A 525 15.19 -23.19 -2.97
N ALA A 526 15.23 -24.07 -1.97
CA ALA A 526 16.13 -25.25 -2.03
C ALA A 526 15.73 -26.21 -3.17
N VAL A 527 14.44 -26.54 -3.30
CA VAL A 527 13.93 -27.38 -4.40
C VAL A 527 14.10 -26.69 -5.75
N ILE A 528 13.82 -25.40 -5.85
CA ILE A 528 13.95 -24.64 -7.10
C ILE A 528 15.40 -24.61 -7.58
N ARG A 529 16.38 -24.56 -6.67
CA ARG A 529 17.82 -24.61 -7.01
C ARG A 529 18.26 -25.92 -7.68
N THR A 530 17.49 -27.00 -7.59
CA THR A 530 17.77 -28.21 -8.35
C THR A 530 17.79 -27.98 -9.87
N LEU A 531 17.03 -26.96 -10.34
CA LEU A 531 17.08 -26.48 -11.73
C LEU A 531 18.43 -25.89 -12.13
N LEU A 532 19.24 -25.49 -11.14
CA LEU A 532 20.62 -25.00 -11.33
C LEU A 532 21.68 -26.11 -11.18
N GLY A 533 21.25 -27.39 -11.01
CA GLY A 533 22.13 -28.49 -10.68
C GLY A 533 22.64 -28.50 -9.24
N GLU A 534 21.98 -27.74 -8.34
CA GLU A 534 22.31 -27.66 -6.92
C GLU A 534 21.34 -28.55 -6.13
N ASP A 535 21.81 -29.67 -5.61
CA ASP A 535 20.98 -30.54 -4.76
C ASP A 535 20.75 -29.87 -3.38
N PRO A 536 19.50 -29.83 -2.88
CA PRO A 536 19.21 -29.32 -1.54
C PRO A 536 19.89 -30.21 -0.49
N PRO A 537 20.56 -29.64 0.53
CA PRO A 537 21.16 -30.42 1.59
C PRO A 537 20.13 -31.32 2.29
N ALA A 538 20.51 -32.55 2.58
CA ALA A 538 19.68 -33.50 3.32
C ALA A 538 19.59 -33.15 4.82
N ASP A 539 20.61 -32.51 5.36
CA ASP A 539 20.68 -32.12 6.78
C ASP A 539 19.87 -30.83 7.05
N PRO A 540 18.81 -30.90 7.87
CA PRO A 540 18.01 -29.74 8.25
C PRO A 540 18.79 -28.65 9.03
N ALA A 541 19.90 -29.04 9.65
CA ALA A 541 20.78 -28.12 10.36
C ALA A 541 21.75 -27.36 9.43
N HIS A 542 21.75 -27.68 8.13
CA HIS A 542 22.60 -27.00 7.17
C HIS A 542 22.35 -25.49 7.13
N PRO A 543 23.39 -24.65 7.03
CA PRO A 543 23.24 -23.18 7.01
C PRO A 543 22.25 -22.63 5.98
N MET A 544 22.00 -23.34 4.87
CA MET A 544 20.98 -22.98 3.87
C MET A 544 19.55 -22.92 4.47
N TYR A 545 19.28 -23.74 5.49
CA TYR A 545 17.98 -23.79 6.16
C TYR A 545 17.90 -22.90 7.42
N GLN A 546 18.99 -22.25 7.78
CA GLN A 546 19.06 -21.30 8.89
C GLN A 546 18.89 -19.89 8.35
N ILE A 547 18.08 -19.08 9.03
CA ILE A 547 17.80 -17.68 8.65
C ILE A 547 18.92 -16.79 9.15
N ASP A 548 19.44 -17.08 10.35
CA ASP A 548 20.59 -16.42 10.97
C ASP A 548 21.53 -17.46 11.60
N ALA A 549 22.82 -17.12 11.74
CA ALA A 549 23.76 -17.98 12.43
C ALA A 549 23.31 -18.13 13.90
N GLY A 550 22.77 -19.35 14.23
CA GLY A 550 22.24 -19.68 15.55
C GLY A 550 20.72 -19.71 15.64
N GLU A 551 19.96 -19.34 14.56
CA GLU A 551 18.53 -19.60 14.52
C GLU A 551 18.22 -21.02 14.04
N PRO A 552 17.26 -21.69 14.66
CA PRO A 552 16.86 -23.02 14.27
C PRO A 552 16.06 -23.03 12.98
N PRO A 553 16.02 -24.17 12.26
CA PRO A 553 15.23 -24.29 11.05
C PRO A 553 13.75 -24.01 11.34
N ARG A 554 13.11 -23.17 10.55
CA ARG A 554 11.67 -22.91 10.63
C ARG A 554 10.91 -24.18 10.29
N ARG A 555 10.25 -24.78 11.30
CA ARG A 555 9.48 -26.01 11.13
C ARG A 555 8.05 -25.68 10.69
N ALA A 556 7.59 -26.28 9.62
CA ALA A 556 6.25 -26.06 9.07
C ALA A 556 5.12 -26.42 10.03
N PRO A 557 5.18 -27.52 10.82
CA PRO A 557 4.12 -27.87 11.76
C PRO A 557 3.84 -26.77 12.79
N VAL A 558 4.90 -26.21 13.41
CA VAL A 558 4.74 -25.16 14.43
C VAL A 558 4.16 -23.89 13.81
N PHE A 559 4.61 -23.53 12.62
CA PHE A 559 4.07 -22.37 11.91
C PHE A 559 2.58 -22.56 11.56
N ALA A 560 2.17 -23.73 11.10
CA ALA A 560 0.78 -24.05 10.82
C ALA A 560 -0.09 -23.93 12.07
N ARG A 561 0.38 -24.44 13.22
CA ARG A 561 -0.28 -24.29 14.53
C ARG A 561 -0.40 -22.82 14.95
N CYS A 562 0.60 -21.99 14.70
CA CYS A 562 0.53 -20.55 15.00
C CYS A 562 -0.60 -19.85 14.25
N ILE A 563 -0.75 -20.15 12.96
CA ILE A 563 -1.81 -19.56 12.15
C ILE A 563 -3.19 -20.11 12.57
N LEU A 564 -3.28 -21.43 12.85
CA LEU A 564 -4.50 -22.03 13.40
C LEU A 564 -4.92 -21.32 14.69
N ALA A 565 -4.01 -21.17 15.66
CA ALA A 565 -4.29 -20.51 16.94
C ALA A 565 -4.76 -19.06 16.76
N THR A 566 -4.16 -18.32 15.85
CA THR A 566 -4.55 -16.94 15.53
C THR A 566 -5.97 -16.90 14.97
N TRP A 567 -6.31 -17.74 14.00
CA TRP A 567 -7.64 -17.77 13.39
C TRP A 567 -8.70 -18.34 14.31
N LEU A 568 -8.37 -19.28 15.21
CA LEU A 568 -9.23 -19.71 16.30
C LEU A 568 -9.61 -18.52 17.19
N GLY A 569 -8.64 -17.69 17.57
CA GLY A 569 -8.88 -16.47 18.33
C GLY A 569 -9.75 -15.46 17.57
N PHE A 570 -9.51 -15.23 16.30
CA PHE A 570 -10.33 -14.35 15.44
C PHE A 570 -11.77 -14.86 15.27
N GLY A 571 -11.95 -16.17 15.18
CA GLY A 571 -13.24 -16.81 15.00
C GLY A 571 -14.07 -16.98 16.28
N GLY A 572 -13.50 -16.72 17.46
CA GLY A 572 -14.18 -16.86 18.74
C GLY A 572 -14.00 -18.23 19.43
N HIS A 573 -13.12 -19.10 18.94
CA HIS A 573 -12.78 -20.40 19.51
C HIS A 573 -11.68 -20.29 20.60
N TYR A 574 -11.90 -19.47 21.61
CA TYR A 574 -10.85 -19.03 22.54
C TYR A 574 -10.23 -20.15 23.38
N ARG A 575 -11.00 -21.18 23.78
CA ARG A 575 -10.49 -22.33 24.56
C ARG A 575 -9.46 -23.11 23.74
N GLU A 576 -9.82 -23.49 22.52
CA GLU A 576 -8.92 -24.20 21.61
C GLU A 576 -7.68 -23.32 21.25
N ALA A 577 -7.87 -22.00 21.08
CA ALA A 577 -6.76 -21.07 20.84
C ALA A 577 -5.76 -21.04 22.02
N ILE A 578 -6.23 -21.14 23.25
CA ILE A 578 -5.37 -21.24 24.44
C ILE A 578 -4.59 -22.55 24.42
N GLU A 579 -5.27 -23.70 24.25
CA GLU A 579 -4.63 -25.02 24.24
C GLU A 579 -3.50 -25.08 23.17
N VAL A 580 -3.78 -24.61 21.94
CA VAL A 580 -2.79 -24.60 20.87
C VAL A 580 -1.69 -23.59 21.14
N GLY A 581 -2.02 -22.40 21.67
CA GLY A 581 -1.05 -21.35 21.99
C GLY A 581 -0.09 -21.74 23.11
N GLU A 582 -0.58 -22.35 24.20
CA GLU A 582 0.23 -22.87 25.30
C GLU A 582 1.21 -23.94 24.80
N ALA A 583 0.73 -24.90 23.99
CA ALA A 583 1.59 -25.93 23.41
C ALA A 583 2.70 -25.33 22.51
N ILE A 584 2.41 -24.29 21.73
CA ILE A 584 3.42 -23.59 20.92
C ILE A 584 4.48 -22.93 21.81
N VAL A 585 4.05 -22.17 22.82
CA VAL A 585 4.98 -21.44 23.71
C VAL A 585 5.84 -22.43 24.51
N GLU A 586 5.29 -23.52 24.98
CA GLU A 586 6.00 -24.58 25.69
C GLU A 586 7.06 -25.23 24.78
N GLU A 587 6.70 -25.69 23.59
CA GLU A 587 7.62 -26.28 22.61
C GLU A 587 8.75 -25.32 22.24
N MET A 588 8.43 -24.03 22.00
CA MET A 588 9.41 -23.05 21.63
C MET A 588 10.34 -22.68 22.80
N THR A 589 9.82 -22.65 24.02
CA THR A 589 10.60 -22.37 25.22
C THR A 589 11.53 -23.56 25.55
N GLU A 590 11.06 -24.80 25.41
CA GLU A 590 11.90 -25.97 25.59
C GLU A 590 13.05 -26.03 24.58
N ALA A 591 12.75 -25.67 23.30
CA ALA A 591 13.74 -25.70 22.23
C ALA A 591 14.76 -24.58 22.30
N TYR A 592 14.40 -23.37 22.77
CA TYR A 592 15.20 -22.15 22.61
C TYR A 592 15.38 -21.32 23.88
N GLY A 593 14.79 -21.73 24.99
CA GLY A 593 14.83 -20.96 26.24
C GLY A 593 14.32 -19.54 26.06
N GLU A 594 15.02 -18.55 26.61
CA GLU A 594 14.65 -17.13 26.48
C GLU A 594 14.73 -16.59 25.03
N ALA A 595 15.44 -17.27 24.14
CA ALA A 595 15.55 -16.86 22.74
C ALA A 595 14.31 -17.20 21.89
N HIS A 596 13.32 -17.91 22.45
CA HIS A 596 12.08 -18.26 21.73
C HIS A 596 11.35 -17.03 21.17
N LEU A 597 11.45 -15.85 21.83
CA LEU A 597 10.90 -14.57 21.34
C LEU A 597 11.57 -14.06 20.07
N ARG A 598 12.76 -14.56 19.74
CA ARG A 598 13.43 -14.22 18.47
C ARG A 598 12.98 -15.12 17.33
N THR A 599 11.88 -15.83 17.50
CA THR A 599 11.29 -16.70 16.49
C THR A 599 9.87 -16.26 16.17
N VAL A 600 9.45 -16.35 14.93
CA VAL A 600 8.06 -16.05 14.53
C VAL A 600 7.06 -16.93 15.27
N PRO A 601 7.29 -18.27 15.44
CA PRO A 601 6.37 -19.09 16.21
C PRO A 601 6.22 -18.68 17.67
N GLY A 602 7.32 -18.35 18.36
CA GLY A 602 7.25 -17.87 19.75
C GLY A 602 6.41 -16.59 19.88
N ALA A 603 6.67 -15.59 19.02
CA ALA A 603 5.87 -14.36 18.99
C ALA A 603 4.39 -14.63 18.69
N SER A 604 4.09 -15.53 17.75
CA SER A 604 2.73 -15.88 17.35
C SER A 604 1.97 -16.67 18.43
N GLY A 605 2.65 -17.57 19.17
CA GLY A 605 2.07 -18.26 20.30
C GLY A 605 1.61 -17.28 21.38
N HIS A 606 2.49 -16.35 21.76
CA HIS A 606 2.16 -15.28 22.70
C HIS A 606 1.01 -14.39 22.20
N PHE A 607 0.95 -14.10 20.91
CA PHE A 607 -0.13 -13.32 20.29
C PHE A 607 -1.48 -14.02 20.41
N ALA A 608 -1.55 -15.31 20.06
CA ALA A 608 -2.78 -16.09 20.14
C ALA A 608 -3.26 -16.21 21.60
N LEU A 609 -2.33 -16.47 22.53
CA LEU A 609 -2.64 -16.52 23.97
C LEU A 609 -3.16 -15.18 24.47
N GLY A 610 -2.50 -14.08 24.09
CA GLY A 610 -2.88 -12.75 24.55
C GLY A 610 -4.29 -12.35 24.15
N GLN A 611 -4.70 -12.65 22.91
CA GLN A 611 -6.07 -12.41 22.43
C GLN A 611 -7.09 -13.32 23.14
N ALA A 612 -6.78 -14.60 23.25
CA ALA A 612 -7.69 -15.57 23.86
C ALA A 612 -7.86 -15.32 25.38
N TYR A 613 -6.77 -15.02 26.12
CA TYR A 613 -6.84 -14.64 27.52
C TYR A 613 -7.66 -13.36 27.75
N ALA A 614 -7.51 -12.36 26.88
CA ALA A 614 -8.31 -11.13 26.96
C ALA A 614 -9.79 -11.43 26.80
N ALA A 615 -10.16 -12.24 25.80
CA ALA A 615 -11.56 -12.65 25.59
C ALA A 615 -12.14 -13.44 26.75
N MET A 616 -11.29 -14.24 27.42
CA MET A 616 -11.67 -15.02 28.62
C MET A 616 -11.59 -14.22 29.94
N GLY A 617 -11.34 -12.91 29.88
CA GLY A 617 -11.28 -12.06 31.07
C GLY A 617 -9.98 -12.16 31.90
N ARG A 618 -8.97 -12.91 31.43
CA ARG A 618 -7.65 -13.09 32.09
C ARG A 618 -6.74 -11.90 31.73
N THR A 619 -7.10 -10.71 32.17
CA THR A 619 -6.55 -9.42 31.68
C THR A 619 -5.06 -9.23 31.93
N ASP A 620 -4.52 -9.64 33.08
CA ASP A 620 -3.09 -9.47 33.38
C ASP A 620 -2.21 -10.43 32.58
N GLU A 621 -2.71 -11.64 32.32
CA GLU A 621 -2.07 -12.61 31.47
C GLU A 621 -2.12 -12.14 30.02
N ALA A 622 -3.28 -11.68 29.56
CA ALA A 622 -3.44 -11.14 28.21
C ALA A 622 -2.43 -9.99 27.92
N ARG A 623 -2.27 -9.06 28.85
CA ARG A 623 -1.33 -7.95 28.69
C ARG A 623 0.13 -8.41 28.61
N ARG A 624 0.52 -9.37 29.44
CA ARG A 624 1.87 -9.94 29.39
C ARG A 624 2.13 -10.61 28.06
N GLU A 625 1.18 -11.45 27.61
CA GLU A 625 1.33 -12.19 26.38
C GLU A 625 1.37 -11.26 25.13
N LEU A 626 0.50 -10.25 25.06
CA LEU A 626 0.51 -9.27 23.96
C LEU A 626 1.79 -8.40 23.95
N ALA A 627 2.32 -8.06 25.13
CA ALA A 627 3.60 -7.35 25.23
C ALA A 627 4.78 -8.22 24.74
N LEU A 628 4.78 -9.53 25.10
CA LEU A 628 5.78 -10.49 24.61
C LEU A 628 5.66 -10.70 23.10
N ALA A 629 4.43 -10.83 22.59
CA ALA A 629 4.17 -10.93 21.16
C ALA A 629 4.73 -9.72 20.39
N ARG A 630 4.43 -8.51 20.84
CA ARG A 630 4.93 -7.27 20.25
C ARG A 630 6.45 -7.20 20.26
N GLN A 631 7.07 -7.53 21.41
CA GLN A 631 8.53 -7.61 21.53
C GLN A 631 9.10 -8.64 20.55
N GLY A 632 8.52 -9.82 20.48
CA GLY A 632 8.95 -10.89 19.59
C GLY A 632 8.86 -10.48 18.12
N TYR A 633 7.73 -9.98 17.67
CA TYR A 633 7.57 -9.51 16.29
C TYR A 633 8.53 -8.36 15.93
N THR A 634 8.82 -7.46 16.88
CA THR A 634 9.83 -6.41 16.69
C THR A 634 11.23 -7.01 16.52
N LEU A 635 11.59 -8.02 17.34
CA LEU A 635 12.89 -8.68 17.28
C LEU A 635 13.10 -9.47 15.98
N VAL A 636 12.03 -10.04 15.40
CA VAL A 636 12.09 -10.76 14.12
C VAL A 636 11.87 -9.85 12.91
N GLY A 637 11.69 -8.52 13.12
CA GLY A 637 11.53 -7.55 12.05
C GLY A 637 10.15 -7.56 11.37
N ASP A 638 9.13 -8.24 11.95
CA ASP A 638 7.76 -8.23 11.43
C ASP A 638 6.97 -7.04 11.99
N SER A 639 7.17 -5.88 11.38
CA SER A 639 6.49 -4.64 11.78
C SER A 639 4.97 -4.71 11.63
N SER A 640 4.46 -5.48 10.67
CA SER A 640 3.02 -5.64 10.46
C SER A 640 2.36 -6.37 11.64
N MET A 641 2.91 -7.52 12.04
CA MET A 641 2.39 -8.27 13.17
C MET A 641 2.68 -7.59 14.51
N ALA A 642 3.78 -6.83 14.62
CA ALA A 642 4.03 -5.99 15.80
C ALA A 642 2.92 -4.94 15.97
N ASP A 643 2.47 -4.27 14.90
CA ASP A 643 1.35 -3.34 14.95
C ASP A 643 0.02 -4.04 15.25
N VAL A 644 -0.20 -5.26 14.70
CA VAL A 644 -1.37 -6.10 15.03
C VAL A 644 -1.41 -6.43 16.54
N ALA A 645 -0.27 -6.70 17.15
CA ALA A 645 -0.19 -6.92 18.60
C ALA A 645 -0.52 -5.64 19.40
N VAL A 646 -0.05 -4.47 18.96
CA VAL A 646 -0.37 -3.18 19.61
C VAL A 646 -1.88 -2.88 19.54
N TRP A 647 -2.50 -2.99 18.36
CA TRP A 647 -3.92 -2.68 18.26
C TRP A 647 -4.81 -3.71 18.96
N SER A 648 -4.34 -4.98 19.06
CA SER A 648 -5.01 -5.99 19.87
C SER A 648 -4.94 -5.64 21.36
N GLU A 649 -3.79 -5.18 21.84
CA GLU A 649 -3.64 -4.70 23.22
C GLU A 649 -4.58 -3.50 23.49
N LEU A 650 -4.68 -2.55 22.55
CA LEU A 650 -5.64 -1.43 22.66
C LEU A 650 -7.09 -1.92 22.75
N LEU A 651 -7.54 -2.75 21.80
CA LEU A 651 -8.95 -3.15 21.70
C LEU A 651 -9.41 -4.11 22.79
N TYR A 652 -8.54 -5.04 23.21
CA TYR A 652 -8.95 -6.14 24.08
C TYR A 652 -8.52 -5.97 25.53
N THR A 653 -7.57 -5.08 25.82
CA THR A 653 -7.12 -4.87 27.19
C THR A 653 -7.26 -3.42 27.64
N VAL A 654 -6.74 -2.45 26.88
CA VAL A 654 -6.69 -1.06 27.34
C VAL A 654 -8.07 -0.40 27.30
N LEU A 655 -8.78 -0.47 26.17
CA LEU A 655 -10.09 0.15 26.04
C LEU A 655 -11.15 -0.47 26.97
N PRO A 656 -11.26 -1.80 27.11
CA PRO A 656 -12.21 -2.38 28.05
C PRO A 656 -11.84 -2.19 29.52
N PHE A 657 -10.58 -2.41 29.91
CA PHE A 657 -10.19 -2.55 31.32
C PHE A 657 -9.40 -1.37 31.90
N GLN A 658 -8.89 -0.48 31.05
CA GLN A 658 -8.03 0.65 31.44
C GLN A 658 -8.38 1.94 30.70
N ALA A 659 -9.64 2.12 30.31
CA ALA A 659 -10.09 3.33 29.63
C ALA A 659 -9.83 4.59 30.46
N ASP A 660 -9.76 4.47 31.78
CA ASP A 660 -9.39 5.50 32.77
C ASP A 660 -7.88 5.80 32.84
N ARG A 661 -7.09 5.25 31.91
CA ARG A 661 -5.66 5.51 31.76
C ARG A 661 -5.36 6.10 30.36
N PRO A 662 -5.76 7.36 30.10
CA PRO A 662 -5.63 7.96 28.76
C PRO A 662 -4.17 8.08 28.29
N VAL A 663 -3.21 8.24 29.23
CA VAL A 663 -1.77 8.28 28.90
C VAL A 663 -1.28 6.98 28.28
N GLU A 664 -1.71 5.83 28.81
CA GLU A 664 -1.33 4.51 28.27
C GLU A 664 -1.97 4.28 26.90
N ARG A 665 -3.22 4.67 26.72
CA ARG A 665 -3.93 4.66 25.45
C ARG A 665 -3.18 5.50 24.39
N ALA A 666 -2.78 6.71 24.74
CA ALA A 666 -2.04 7.59 23.85
C ALA A 666 -0.63 7.05 23.53
N ARG A 667 0.06 6.44 24.49
CA ARG A 667 1.37 5.82 24.30
C ARG A 667 1.33 4.70 23.26
N LEU A 668 0.38 3.76 23.41
CA LEU A 668 0.23 2.66 22.46
C LEU A 668 -0.22 3.15 21.08
N ALA A 669 -1.09 4.16 21.03
CA ALA A 669 -1.48 4.78 19.77
C ALA A 669 -0.29 5.38 19.02
N ALA A 670 0.57 6.11 19.71
CA ALA A 670 1.80 6.68 19.13
C ALA A 670 2.80 5.58 18.69
N GLU A 671 2.88 4.48 19.44
CA GLU A 671 3.71 3.32 19.08
C GLU A 671 3.21 2.64 17.78
N SER A 672 1.90 2.43 17.64
CA SER A 672 1.29 1.94 16.40
C SER A 672 1.60 2.86 15.21
N GLU A 673 1.45 4.17 15.38
CA GLU A 673 1.78 5.14 14.33
C GLU A 673 3.27 5.09 13.93
N ARG A 674 4.17 4.96 14.90
CA ARG A 674 5.60 4.81 14.66
C ARG A 674 5.91 3.54 13.86
N ILE A 675 5.33 2.39 14.23
CA ILE A 675 5.52 1.11 13.55
C ILE A 675 5.00 1.20 12.10
N ARG A 676 3.82 1.79 11.90
CA ARG A 676 3.25 1.99 10.55
C ARG A 676 4.09 2.93 9.69
N GLY A 677 4.69 3.97 10.28
CA GLY A 677 5.61 4.85 9.57
C GLY A 677 6.84 4.15 9.00
N MET A 678 7.18 2.96 9.52
CA MET A 678 8.25 2.10 9.00
C MET A 678 7.79 1.18 7.85
N ASN A 679 6.50 1.15 7.52
CA ASN A 679 5.97 0.30 6.46
C ASN A 679 6.21 0.92 5.08
N VAL A 680 6.74 0.13 4.15
CA VAL A 680 7.27 0.61 2.86
C VAL A 680 6.51 0.11 1.64
N SER A 681 5.51 -0.75 1.82
CA SER A 681 4.77 -1.34 0.72
C SER A 681 4.01 -0.30 -0.11
N LEU A 682 3.98 -0.45 -1.43
CA LEU A 682 3.09 0.29 -2.33
C LEU A 682 1.63 -0.15 -2.22
N SER A 683 1.34 -1.20 -1.46
CA SER A 683 -0.02 -1.60 -1.20
C SER A 683 -0.82 -0.42 -0.64
N PRO A 684 -1.97 -0.08 -1.21
CA PRO A 684 -2.82 0.98 -0.69
C PRO A 684 -3.28 0.72 0.75
N TYR A 685 -3.08 -0.50 1.26
CA TYR A 685 -3.47 -0.92 2.61
C TYR A 685 -2.36 -0.73 3.65
N ALA A 686 -1.12 -0.49 3.23
CA ALA A 686 0.02 -0.32 4.14
C ALA A 686 -0.11 0.89 5.07
N ASP A 687 -0.83 1.91 4.62
CA ASP A 687 -1.04 3.17 5.35
C ASP A 687 -2.38 3.25 6.08
N LEU A 688 -3.21 2.20 6.03
CA LEU A 688 -4.49 2.20 6.73
C LEU A 688 -4.26 2.28 8.25
N ALA A 689 -5.05 3.12 8.90
CA ALA A 689 -5.12 3.12 10.35
C ALA A 689 -5.57 1.73 10.85
N THR A 690 -5.06 1.31 12.00
CA THR A 690 -5.50 0.04 12.59
C THR A 690 -6.81 0.20 13.34
N PRO A 691 -7.60 -0.85 13.51
CA PRO A 691 -8.85 -0.80 14.27
C PRO A 691 -8.70 -0.22 15.68
N GLY A 692 -7.58 -0.50 16.35
CA GLY A 692 -7.29 0.05 17.68
C GLY A 692 -7.15 1.57 17.67
N ILE A 693 -6.47 2.14 16.67
CA ILE A 693 -6.31 3.59 16.53
C ILE A 693 -7.65 4.26 16.22
N VAL A 694 -8.45 3.64 15.34
CA VAL A 694 -9.80 4.16 15.03
C VAL A 694 -10.66 4.18 16.29
N ALA A 695 -10.64 3.11 17.09
CA ALA A 695 -11.39 3.03 18.33
C ALA A 695 -10.93 4.08 19.37
N VAL A 696 -9.62 4.32 19.49
CA VAL A 696 -9.06 5.41 20.32
C VAL A 696 -9.58 6.76 19.84
N ASN A 697 -9.57 7.05 18.54
CA ASN A 697 -10.08 8.29 17.98
C ASN A 697 -11.60 8.48 18.24
N VAL A 698 -12.37 7.37 18.24
CA VAL A 698 -13.79 7.40 18.59
C VAL A 698 -14.00 7.84 20.05
N ILE A 699 -13.27 7.24 21.00
CA ILE A 699 -13.38 7.55 22.43
C ILE A 699 -12.90 8.98 22.71
N ASP A 700 -11.78 9.40 22.15
CA ASP A 700 -11.22 10.75 22.30
C ASP A 700 -12.09 11.82 21.60
N GLY A 701 -13.10 11.42 20.85
CA GLY A 701 -14.03 12.32 20.17
C GLY A 701 -13.52 12.93 18.87
N ARG A 702 -12.48 12.38 18.27
CA ARG A 702 -11.92 12.77 16.95
C ARG A 702 -12.68 12.08 15.81
N TRP A 703 -13.99 12.27 15.73
CA TRP A 703 -14.89 11.47 14.90
C TRP A 703 -14.70 11.64 13.40
N GLU A 704 -14.32 12.82 12.92
CA GLU A 704 -14.01 13.02 11.48
C GLU A 704 -12.82 12.17 11.06
N VAL A 705 -11.76 12.16 11.86
CA VAL A 705 -10.57 11.34 11.63
C VAL A 705 -10.93 9.85 11.73
N ALA A 706 -11.65 9.46 12.79
CA ALA A 706 -12.07 8.08 12.99
C ALA A 706 -12.94 7.57 11.82
N ARG A 707 -13.88 8.39 11.32
CA ARG A 707 -14.74 8.04 10.19
C ARG A 707 -13.94 7.84 8.90
N ALA A 708 -13.04 8.77 8.58
CA ALA A 708 -12.17 8.65 7.41
C ALA A 708 -11.31 7.38 7.48
N GLN A 709 -10.73 7.11 8.65
CA GLN A 709 -9.91 5.92 8.87
C GLN A 709 -10.74 4.62 8.80
N ALA A 710 -11.91 4.58 9.44
CA ALA A 710 -12.81 3.42 9.38
C ALA A 710 -13.25 3.12 7.94
N THR A 711 -13.56 4.17 7.14
CA THR A 711 -13.88 4.03 5.72
C THR A 711 -12.69 3.46 4.94
N GLY A 712 -11.46 3.89 5.26
CA GLY A 712 -10.24 3.35 4.67
C GLY A 712 -10.08 1.85 4.95
N LEU A 713 -10.39 1.38 6.15
CA LEU A 713 -10.32 -0.04 6.50
C LEU A 713 -11.20 -0.94 5.63
N LEU A 714 -12.31 -0.42 5.09
CA LEU A 714 -13.21 -1.19 4.21
C LEU A 714 -12.56 -1.58 2.88
N THR A 715 -11.48 -0.91 2.50
CA THR A 715 -10.72 -1.22 1.28
C THR A 715 -9.64 -2.28 1.50
N SER A 716 -9.41 -2.76 2.72
CA SER A 716 -8.42 -3.79 3.05
C SER A 716 -8.82 -5.15 2.47
N TYR A 717 -7.83 -5.99 2.20
CA TYR A 717 -8.06 -7.41 1.86
C TYR A 717 -8.17 -8.31 3.11
N ALA A 718 -7.77 -7.81 4.29
CA ALA A 718 -7.76 -8.59 5.52
C ALA A 718 -9.12 -8.48 6.22
N LEU A 719 -9.84 -9.60 6.32
CA LEU A 719 -11.17 -9.67 6.90
C LEU A 719 -11.29 -8.99 8.28
N PRO A 720 -10.38 -9.20 9.25
CA PRO A 720 -10.49 -8.52 10.55
C PRO A 720 -10.45 -7.00 10.45
N MET A 721 -9.69 -6.45 9.48
CA MET A 721 -9.61 -5.01 9.24
C MET A 721 -10.92 -4.47 8.67
N VAL A 722 -11.42 -5.10 7.60
CA VAL A 722 -12.69 -4.72 6.93
C VAL A 722 -13.85 -4.76 7.90
N GLN A 723 -13.98 -5.84 8.65
CA GLN A 723 -15.10 -6.03 9.56
C GLN A 723 -15.02 -5.11 10.79
N SER A 724 -13.82 -4.86 11.31
CA SER A 724 -13.65 -3.85 12.37
C SER A 724 -13.96 -2.44 11.88
N GLY A 725 -13.53 -2.10 10.66
CA GLY A 725 -13.88 -0.82 10.01
C GLY A 725 -15.39 -0.64 9.87
N ALA A 726 -16.08 -1.68 9.42
CA ALA A 726 -17.55 -1.68 9.28
C ALA A 726 -18.25 -1.47 10.62
N ALA A 727 -17.85 -2.20 11.67
CA ALA A 727 -18.43 -2.06 13.00
C ALA A 727 -18.23 -0.64 13.57
N LEU A 728 -17.03 -0.07 13.44
CA LEU A 728 -16.70 1.27 13.93
C LEU A 728 -17.42 2.37 13.12
N LEU A 729 -17.46 2.23 11.80
CA LEU A 729 -18.20 3.15 10.92
C LEU A 729 -19.70 3.12 11.22
N GLY A 730 -20.25 1.94 11.40
CA GLY A 730 -21.68 1.77 11.77
C GLY A 730 -22.04 2.45 13.09
N ALA A 731 -21.17 2.31 14.11
CA ALA A 731 -21.36 2.96 15.40
C ALA A 731 -21.32 4.50 15.28
N LEU A 732 -20.35 5.05 14.56
CA LEU A 732 -20.27 6.49 14.28
C LEU A 732 -21.49 7.00 13.50
N ALA A 733 -21.89 6.26 12.46
CA ALA A 733 -23.05 6.62 11.64
C ALA A 733 -24.36 6.71 12.45
N ARG A 734 -24.61 5.77 13.39
CA ARG A 734 -25.75 5.85 14.32
C ARG A 734 -25.73 7.15 15.11
N TRP A 735 -24.62 7.49 15.74
CA TRP A 735 -24.51 8.71 16.56
C TRP A 735 -24.58 9.99 15.73
N GLN A 736 -24.14 9.94 14.49
CA GLN A 736 -24.23 11.05 13.54
C GLN A 736 -25.63 11.18 12.88
N GLY A 737 -26.58 10.29 13.24
CA GLY A 737 -27.94 10.33 12.70
C GLY A 737 -28.06 9.80 11.28
N GLU A 738 -27.26 8.80 10.93
CA GLU A 738 -27.22 8.13 9.61
C GLU A 738 -27.54 6.63 9.79
N PRO A 739 -28.74 6.26 10.24
CA PRO A 739 -29.08 4.87 10.57
C PRO A 739 -28.99 3.94 9.36
N GLU A 740 -29.20 4.44 8.13
CA GLU A 740 -29.09 3.66 6.91
C GLU A 740 -27.65 3.21 6.64
N VAL A 741 -26.68 4.09 6.89
CA VAL A 741 -25.26 3.74 6.78
C VAL A 741 -24.91 2.68 7.80
N ALA A 742 -25.39 2.82 9.04
CA ALA A 742 -25.16 1.83 10.08
C ALA A 742 -25.77 0.46 9.74
N LEU A 743 -27.01 0.44 9.21
CA LEU A 743 -27.69 -0.79 8.77
C LEU A 743 -26.93 -1.47 7.63
N CYS A 744 -26.41 -0.72 6.66
CA CYS A 744 -25.61 -1.26 5.58
C CYS A 744 -24.35 -2.00 6.12
N GLN A 745 -23.69 -1.43 7.13
CA GLN A 745 -22.52 -2.08 7.74
C GLN A 745 -22.93 -3.35 8.53
N ILE A 746 -24.08 -3.35 9.18
CA ILE A 746 -24.59 -4.54 9.89
C ILE A 746 -24.92 -5.65 8.88
N GLU A 747 -25.63 -5.34 7.79
CA GLU A 747 -25.97 -6.29 6.74
C GLU A 747 -24.71 -6.93 6.11
N ALA A 748 -23.64 -6.16 5.94
CA ALA A 748 -22.36 -6.66 5.45
C ALA A 748 -21.67 -7.63 6.42
N LEU A 749 -21.80 -7.41 7.73
CA LEU A 749 -21.21 -8.25 8.78
C LEU A 749 -22.07 -9.47 9.13
N LEU A 750 -23.37 -9.33 9.11
CA LEU A 750 -24.38 -10.27 9.56
C LEU A 750 -25.49 -10.40 8.52
N PRO A 751 -25.21 -11.09 7.40
CA PRO A 751 -26.11 -11.09 6.21
C PRO A 751 -27.48 -11.72 6.48
N ASP A 752 -27.56 -12.69 7.41
CA ASP A 752 -28.83 -13.31 7.81
C ASP A 752 -29.47 -12.60 9.01
N GLY A 753 -29.03 -11.39 9.32
CA GLY A 753 -29.52 -10.63 10.45
C GLY A 753 -29.27 -11.32 11.80
N PRO A 754 -30.26 -11.30 12.74
CA PRO A 754 -30.12 -11.94 14.05
C PRO A 754 -30.01 -13.47 13.97
N ASP A 755 -30.30 -14.07 12.83
CA ASP A 755 -30.21 -15.53 12.63
C ASP A 755 -28.83 -15.97 12.06
N THR A 756 -27.92 -15.02 11.81
CA THR A 756 -26.54 -15.33 11.36
C THR A 756 -25.86 -16.24 12.41
N GLU A 757 -25.27 -17.34 11.90
CA GLU A 757 -24.55 -18.30 12.75
C GLU A 757 -23.09 -17.84 12.99
N PRO A 758 -22.52 -18.11 14.20
CA PRO A 758 -21.14 -17.77 14.48
C PRO A 758 -20.15 -18.62 13.66
N GLY A 759 -18.97 -18.09 13.41
CA GLY A 759 -17.84 -18.82 12.86
C GLY A 759 -17.27 -18.31 11.52
N ASP A 760 -18.06 -17.60 10.71
CA ASP A 760 -17.57 -17.05 9.44
C ASP A 760 -17.24 -15.54 9.49
N SER A 761 -17.39 -14.92 10.66
CA SER A 761 -17.08 -13.51 10.86
C SER A 761 -15.94 -13.33 11.84
N TYR A 762 -15.25 -12.22 11.77
CA TYR A 762 -14.35 -11.77 12.83
C TYR A 762 -15.20 -11.47 14.07
N PHE A 763 -15.10 -12.33 15.06
CA PHE A 763 -16.02 -12.41 16.21
C PHE A 763 -16.20 -11.06 16.93
N PRO A 764 -15.15 -10.29 17.25
CA PRO A 764 -15.31 -9.01 17.95
C PRO A 764 -16.11 -7.97 17.17
N ALA A 765 -15.93 -7.91 15.84
CA ALA A 765 -16.67 -6.99 14.99
C ALA A 765 -18.14 -7.38 14.86
N ALA A 766 -18.41 -8.67 14.65
CA ALA A 766 -19.77 -9.21 14.60
C ALA A 766 -20.53 -8.98 15.91
N ASN A 767 -19.87 -9.20 17.03
CA ASN A 767 -20.43 -8.94 18.36
C ASN A 767 -20.78 -7.45 18.57
N SER A 768 -19.93 -6.56 18.09
CA SER A 768 -20.20 -5.11 18.10
C SER A 768 -21.35 -4.73 17.17
N ALA A 769 -21.46 -5.37 16.00
CA ALA A 769 -22.55 -5.15 15.05
C ALA A 769 -23.92 -5.61 15.61
N GLN A 770 -23.97 -6.71 16.35
CA GLN A 770 -25.19 -7.19 17.02
C GLN A 770 -25.71 -6.16 18.03
N ARG A 771 -24.82 -5.59 18.85
CA ARG A 771 -25.17 -4.53 19.81
C ARG A 771 -25.66 -3.26 19.09
N LEU A 772 -24.98 -2.87 18.02
CA LEU A 772 -25.38 -1.73 17.19
C LEU A 772 -26.77 -1.96 16.57
N ALA A 773 -27.03 -3.16 16.08
CA ALA A 773 -28.30 -3.53 15.48
C ALA A 773 -29.47 -3.50 16.50
N ALA A 774 -29.22 -4.03 17.69
CA ALA A 774 -30.17 -3.93 18.80
C ALA A 774 -30.45 -2.46 19.18
N ASP A 775 -29.41 -1.64 19.29
CA ASP A 775 -29.55 -0.23 19.61
C ASP A 775 -30.35 0.54 18.53
N LEU A 776 -30.15 0.26 17.24
CA LEU A 776 -30.93 0.86 16.15
C LEU A 776 -32.40 0.42 16.17
N ALA A 777 -32.66 -0.85 16.49
CA ALA A 777 -34.02 -1.34 16.68
C ALA A 777 -34.70 -0.67 17.87
N LEU A 778 -33.99 -0.44 18.98
CA LEU A 778 -34.47 0.32 20.13
C LEU A 778 -34.73 1.80 19.80
N ASP A 779 -33.85 2.43 19.05
CA ASP A 779 -34.01 3.83 18.60
C ASP A 779 -35.25 4.01 17.70
N SER A 780 -35.59 2.97 16.91
CA SER A 780 -36.80 2.96 16.06
C SER A 780 -38.07 2.49 16.77
N GLY A 781 -37.95 1.99 18.00
CA GLY A 781 -39.04 1.42 18.78
C GLY A 781 -39.47 0.01 18.39
N ASP A 782 -38.70 -0.70 17.55
CA ASP A 782 -38.94 -2.10 17.16
C ASP A 782 -38.41 -3.04 18.24
N LEU A 783 -39.25 -3.28 19.26
CA LEU A 783 -38.89 -4.13 20.40
C LEU A 783 -38.74 -5.61 20.01
N ASP A 784 -39.49 -6.09 19.02
CA ASP A 784 -39.40 -7.48 18.57
C ASP A 784 -38.04 -7.74 17.90
N LEU A 785 -37.62 -6.86 17.01
CA LEU A 785 -36.31 -6.95 16.38
C LEU A 785 -35.18 -6.76 17.38
N ALA A 786 -35.30 -5.80 18.30
CA ALA A 786 -34.34 -5.57 19.37
C ALA A 786 -34.16 -6.82 20.23
N GLY A 787 -35.26 -7.47 20.64
CA GLY A 787 -35.23 -8.71 21.43
C GLY A 787 -34.53 -9.86 20.69
N ARG A 788 -34.74 -10.01 19.39
CA ARG A 788 -34.03 -10.99 18.57
C ARG A 788 -32.52 -10.74 18.52
N TRP A 789 -32.09 -9.46 18.44
CA TRP A 789 -30.67 -9.10 18.46
C TRP A 789 -30.03 -9.33 19.84
N VAL A 790 -30.75 -9.03 20.93
CA VAL A 790 -30.31 -9.36 22.31
C VAL A 790 -30.10 -10.86 22.47
N ALA A 791 -31.03 -11.67 21.98
CA ALA A 791 -30.93 -13.13 22.02
C ALA A 791 -29.78 -13.67 21.13
N ALA A 792 -29.56 -13.05 19.94
CA ALA A 792 -28.43 -13.39 19.08
C ALA A 792 -27.09 -13.11 19.77
N HIS A 793 -26.94 -11.94 20.39
CA HIS A 793 -25.73 -11.59 21.12
C HIS A 793 -25.46 -12.57 22.29
N ALA A 794 -26.48 -12.97 23.05
CA ALA A 794 -26.38 -13.96 24.12
C ALA A 794 -25.95 -15.33 23.59
N ARG A 795 -26.54 -15.80 22.50
CA ARG A 795 -26.23 -17.08 21.85
C ARG A 795 -24.75 -17.12 21.37
N TRP A 796 -24.27 -16.05 20.74
CA TRP A 796 -22.88 -15.98 20.27
C TRP A 796 -21.88 -15.95 21.42
N ARG A 797 -22.16 -15.20 22.47
CA ARG A 797 -21.33 -15.16 23.68
C ARG A 797 -21.26 -16.54 24.35
N GLU A 798 -22.40 -17.23 24.53
CA GLU A 798 -22.45 -18.56 25.09
C GLU A 798 -21.67 -19.58 24.25
N TRP A 799 -21.82 -19.49 22.93
CA TRP A 799 -21.10 -20.35 21.99
C TRP A 799 -19.57 -20.18 22.12
N SER A 800 -19.07 -18.95 22.21
CA SER A 800 -17.62 -18.68 22.31
C SER A 800 -17.05 -18.88 23.72
N GLY A 801 -17.89 -18.83 24.73
CA GLY A 801 -17.51 -18.81 26.15
C GLY A 801 -16.78 -17.50 26.55
N ALA A 802 -16.90 -16.43 25.76
CA ALA A 802 -16.20 -15.20 26.02
C ALA A 802 -16.76 -14.43 27.22
N GLU A 803 -15.89 -14.06 28.16
CA GLU A 803 -16.21 -13.26 29.34
C GLU A 803 -16.09 -11.75 29.09
N LEU A 804 -15.23 -11.33 28.17
CA LEU A 804 -15.00 -9.91 27.86
C LEU A 804 -16.31 -9.15 27.54
N TRP A 805 -17.23 -9.77 26.81
CA TRP A 805 -18.51 -9.16 26.38
C TRP A 805 -19.70 -9.53 27.27
N ARG A 806 -19.47 -10.15 28.42
CA ARG A 806 -20.53 -10.52 29.37
C ARG A 806 -21.20 -9.30 29.99
N VAL A 807 -20.41 -8.28 30.32
CA VAL A 807 -20.94 -7.03 30.86
C VAL A 807 -21.79 -6.31 29.82
N GLU A 808 -21.33 -6.24 28.57
CA GLU A 808 -22.06 -5.64 27.46
C GLU A 808 -23.40 -6.34 27.17
N GLN A 809 -23.46 -7.66 27.35
CA GLN A 809 -24.72 -8.42 27.26
C GLN A 809 -25.74 -7.86 28.25
N HIS A 810 -25.37 -7.74 29.52
CA HIS A 810 -26.30 -7.25 30.54
C HIS A 810 -26.63 -5.76 30.40
N LEU A 811 -25.69 -4.95 29.87
CA LEU A 811 -25.99 -3.57 29.50
C LEU A 811 -27.01 -3.48 28.37
N LEU A 812 -26.92 -4.38 27.39
CA LEU A 812 -27.86 -4.45 26.28
C LEU A 812 -29.25 -4.90 26.77
N GLU A 813 -29.31 -5.91 27.62
CA GLU A 813 -30.55 -6.37 28.30
C GLU A 813 -31.20 -5.23 29.09
N ALA A 814 -30.39 -4.47 29.85
CA ALA A 814 -30.89 -3.34 30.64
C ALA A 814 -31.45 -2.23 29.75
N ARG A 815 -30.80 -1.93 28.62
CA ARG A 815 -31.31 -0.95 27.64
C ARG A 815 -32.61 -1.43 26.99
N TYR A 816 -32.68 -2.70 26.62
CA TYR A 816 -33.91 -3.29 26.10
C TYR A 816 -35.08 -3.17 27.09
N ALA A 817 -34.88 -3.61 28.34
CA ALA A 817 -35.86 -3.54 29.38
C ALA A 817 -36.30 -2.11 29.68
N LEU A 818 -35.35 -1.15 29.67
CA LEU A 818 -35.62 0.29 29.88
C LEU A 818 -36.55 0.86 28.80
N VAL A 819 -36.35 0.51 27.53
CA VAL A 819 -37.20 0.96 26.41
C VAL A 819 -38.55 0.24 26.42
N ALA A 820 -38.57 -1.04 26.79
CA ALA A 820 -39.80 -1.82 26.99
C ALA A 820 -40.63 -1.34 28.21
N GLY A 821 -40.09 -0.48 29.08
CA GLY A 821 -40.77 0.06 30.25
C GLY A 821 -40.69 -0.87 31.50
N ASP A 822 -39.94 -1.97 31.45
CA ASP A 822 -39.69 -2.85 32.56
C ASP A 822 -38.54 -2.32 33.43
N LEU A 823 -38.86 -1.48 34.40
CA LEU A 823 -37.87 -0.80 35.25
C LEU A 823 -37.20 -1.78 36.25
N GLU A 824 -37.87 -2.85 36.65
CA GLU A 824 -37.28 -3.85 37.55
C GLU A 824 -36.27 -4.71 36.81
N ALA A 825 -36.62 -5.23 35.63
CA ALA A 825 -35.65 -5.92 34.79
C ALA A 825 -34.46 -5.02 34.41
N THR A 826 -34.69 -3.72 34.12
CA THR A 826 -33.62 -2.75 33.88
C THR A 826 -32.67 -2.67 35.07
N ARG A 827 -33.20 -2.55 36.29
CA ARG A 827 -32.40 -2.45 37.53
C ARG A 827 -31.56 -3.75 37.73
N VAL A 828 -32.20 -4.90 37.65
CA VAL A 828 -31.53 -6.19 37.86
C VAL A 828 -30.39 -6.39 36.86
N ALA A 829 -30.63 -6.18 35.59
CA ALA A 829 -29.62 -6.34 34.56
C ALA A 829 -28.47 -5.31 34.71
N ALA A 830 -28.78 -4.03 35.02
CA ALA A 830 -27.76 -3.02 35.20
C ALA A 830 -26.94 -3.22 36.50
N GLU A 831 -27.52 -3.70 37.57
CA GLU A 831 -26.82 -4.06 38.79
C GLU A 831 -25.88 -5.26 38.56
N LEU A 832 -26.32 -6.25 37.81
CA LEU A 832 -25.50 -7.38 37.42
C LEU A 832 -24.31 -6.93 36.53
N ALA A 833 -24.58 -6.08 35.55
CA ALA A 833 -23.53 -5.48 34.73
C ALA A 833 -22.52 -4.71 35.60
N LEU A 834 -23.00 -3.93 36.57
CA LEU A 834 -22.14 -3.17 37.48
C LEU A 834 -21.28 -4.09 38.38
N ALA A 835 -21.85 -5.17 38.89
CA ALA A 835 -21.11 -6.15 39.71
C ALA A 835 -20.00 -6.83 38.88
N LEU A 836 -20.32 -7.28 37.69
CA LEU A 836 -19.36 -7.91 36.77
C LEU A 836 -18.27 -6.95 36.28
N ALA A 837 -18.60 -5.67 36.04
CA ALA A 837 -17.63 -4.65 35.63
C ALA A 837 -16.65 -4.24 36.76
N GLY A 838 -16.84 -4.75 37.98
CA GLY A 838 -15.93 -4.50 39.12
C GLY A 838 -14.70 -5.38 39.11
N ASN A 839 -14.81 -6.62 38.57
CA ASN A 839 -13.69 -7.56 38.55
C ASN A 839 -13.82 -8.52 37.35
N PRO A 840 -12.97 -8.37 36.32
CA PRO A 840 -11.97 -7.31 36.14
C PRO A 840 -12.63 -5.93 35.95
N ARG A 841 -11.95 -4.88 36.44
CA ARG A 841 -12.48 -3.50 36.38
C ARG A 841 -12.67 -3.04 34.92
N GLN A 842 -13.88 -2.57 34.58
CA GLN A 842 -14.26 -2.08 33.27
C GLN A 842 -14.86 -0.66 33.37
N PRO A 843 -14.06 0.42 33.27
CA PRO A 843 -14.50 1.77 33.57
C PRO A 843 -15.67 2.28 32.71
N LEU A 844 -15.63 2.06 31.37
CA LEU A 844 -16.69 2.48 30.46
C LEU A 844 -17.98 1.68 30.68
N ALA A 845 -17.88 0.39 30.94
CA ALA A 845 -19.03 -0.45 31.25
C ALA A 845 -19.67 -0.06 32.61
N THR A 846 -18.84 0.24 33.63
CA THR A 846 -19.30 0.78 34.90
C THR A 846 -20.05 2.11 34.71
N LEU A 847 -19.51 3.03 33.89
CA LEU A 847 -20.15 4.27 33.53
C LEU A 847 -21.54 4.04 32.89
N ALA A 848 -21.62 3.13 31.92
CA ALA A 848 -22.88 2.81 31.23
C ALA A 848 -23.91 2.19 32.20
N ALA A 849 -23.50 1.25 33.06
CA ALA A 849 -24.38 0.66 34.08
C ALA A 849 -24.90 1.71 35.05
N ARG A 850 -24.02 2.60 35.52
CA ARG A 850 -24.41 3.72 36.40
C ARG A 850 -25.40 4.65 35.74
N ARG A 851 -25.26 4.98 34.45
CA ARG A 851 -26.23 5.78 33.71
C ARG A 851 -27.60 5.10 33.63
N LEU A 852 -27.63 3.80 33.29
CA LEU A 852 -28.90 3.03 33.23
C LEU A 852 -29.60 2.98 34.56
N LEU A 853 -28.87 2.72 35.67
CA LEU A 853 -29.42 2.75 37.02
C LEU A 853 -29.93 4.11 37.40
N GLY A 854 -29.21 5.18 37.02
CA GLY A 854 -29.65 6.56 37.24
C GLY A 854 -30.95 6.88 36.53
N VAL A 855 -31.08 6.51 35.24
CA VAL A 855 -32.31 6.73 34.46
C VAL A 855 -33.47 5.87 35.01
N ALA A 856 -33.24 4.63 35.37
CA ALA A 856 -34.26 3.76 35.96
C ALA A 856 -34.75 4.32 37.29
N ALA A 857 -33.85 4.72 38.18
CA ALA A 857 -34.20 5.34 39.48
C ALA A 857 -34.98 6.61 39.30
N ALA A 858 -34.66 7.45 38.29
CA ALA A 858 -35.41 8.64 37.97
C ALA A 858 -36.84 8.34 37.55
N ARG A 859 -37.05 7.34 36.69
CA ARG A 859 -38.38 6.91 36.25
C ARG A 859 -39.23 6.33 37.36
N VAL A 860 -38.64 5.71 38.38
CA VAL A 860 -39.33 5.25 39.61
C VAL A 860 -39.60 6.40 40.58
N GLY A 861 -39.04 7.59 40.36
CA GLY A 861 -39.21 8.76 41.23
C GLY A 861 -38.11 8.87 42.33
N ASN A 862 -37.13 7.98 42.39
CA ASN A 862 -36.02 8.06 43.34
C ASN A 862 -34.91 9.00 42.82
N LEU A 863 -35.20 10.32 42.91
CA LEU A 863 -34.34 11.35 42.35
C LEU A 863 -32.98 11.46 43.06
N SER A 864 -32.89 11.10 44.33
CA SER A 864 -31.63 11.11 45.08
C SER A 864 -30.66 10.04 44.56
N LEU A 865 -31.12 8.81 44.43
CA LEU A 865 -30.36 7.68 43.91
C LEU A 865 -29.99 7.89 42.45
N ALA A 866 -30.94 8.44 41.65
CA ALA A 866 -30.69 8.79 40.26
C ALA A 866 -29.50 9.75 40.12
N ARG A 867 -29.48 10.80 40.96
CA ARG A 867 -28.43 11.81 40.96
C ARG A 867 -27.08 11.23 41.39
N GLU A 868 -27.07 10.37 42.40
CA GLU A 868 -25.85 9.66 42.85
C GLU A 868 -25.22 8.86 41.71
N HIS A 869 -26.00 8.02 41.05
CA HIS A 869 -25.51 7.20 39.93
C HIS A 869 -24.99 8.05 38.76
N LEU A 870 -25.72 9.09 38.37
CA LEU A 870 -25.32 9.95 37.23
C LEU A 870 -24.07 10.77 37.52
N HIS A 871 -23.87 11.22 38.78
CA HIS A 871 -22.62 11.92 39.13
C HIS A 871 -21.41 11.00 39.16
N VAL A 872 -21.55 9.75 39.58
CA VAL A 872 -20.47 8.76 39.47
C VAL A 872 -20.14 8.48 38.00
N ALA A 873 -21.15 8.35 37.12
CA ALA A 873 -20.94 8.19 35.69
C ALA A 873 -20.25 9.41 35.07
N LEU A 874 -20.60 10.63 35.51
CA LEU A 874 -19.96 11.85 35.02
C LEU A 874 -18.48 11.95 35.40
N ALA A 875 -18.14 11.54 36.62
CA ALA A 875 -16.75 11.46 37.10
C ALA A 875 -15.92 10.45 36.27
N LEU A 876 -16.48 9.26 36.06
CA LEU A 876 -15.83 8.23 35.23
C LEU A 876 -15.63 8.69 33.79
N ALA A 877 -16.58 9.43 33.20
CA ALA A 877 -16.44 10.00 31.87
C ALA A 877 -15.27 10.98 31.78
N ALA A 878 -15.01 11.74 32.86
CA ALA A 878 -13.87 12.64 32.95
C ALA A 878 -12.55 11.87 33.14
N GLU A 879 -12.52 10.84 34.00
CA GLU A 879 -11.33 10.00 34.21
C GLU A 879 -10.93 9.27 32.92
N CYS A 880 -11.90 8.81 32.13
CA CYS A 880 -11.66 8.15 30.87
C CYS A 880 -11.34 9.12 29.72
N GLU A 881 -11.41 10.43 29.91
CA GLU A 881 -11.33 11.43 28.85
C GLU A 881 -12.26 11.07 27.66
N ALA A 882 -13.51 10.68 27.98
CA ALA A 882 -14.53 10.24 27.02
C ALA A 882 -15.61 11.32 26.84
N PRO A 883 -15.38 12.33 25.98
CA PRO A 883 -16.27 13.51 25.91
C PRO A 883 -17.68 13.17 25.45
N PHE A 884 -17.89 12.18 24.59
CA PHE A 884 -19.22 11.80 24.17
C PHE A 884 -20.01 11.14 25.30
N GLU A 885 -19.40 10.24 26.08
CA GLU A 885 -20.01 9.65 27.26
C GLU A 885 -20.34 10.71 28.33
N ARG A 886 -19.47 11.73 28.44
CA ARG A 886 -19.75 12.90 29.27
C ARG A 886 -21.00 13.65 28.78
N ALA A 887 -21.12 13.94 27.49
CA ALA A 887 -22.28 14.61 26.92
C ALA A 887 -23.59 13.83 27.15
N LEU A 888 -23.55 12.50 26.94
CA LEU A 888 -24.69 11.63 27.21
C LEU A 888 -25.13 11.69 28.69
N THR A 889 -24.18 11.67 29.63
CA THR A 889 -24.45 11.72 31.06
C THR A 889 -25.01 13.10 31.49
N LEU A 890 -24.50 14.19 30.89
CA LEU A 890 -25.02 15.54 31.12
C LEU A 890 -26.48 15.68 30.65
N VAL A 891 -26.82 15.05 29.52
CA VAL A 891 -28.23 15.05 29.04
C VAL A 891 -29.14 14.25 29.99
N ASP A 892 -28.67 13.08 30.48
CA ASP A 892 -29.42 12.30 31.47
C ASP A 892 -29.61 13.09 32.78
N LEU A 893 -28.60 13.86 33.24
CA LEU A 893 -28.71 14.77 34.40
C LEU A 893 -29.66 15.96 34.14
N ALA A 894 -29.69 16.47 32.92
CA ALA A 894 -30.59 17.54 32.54
C ALA A 894 -32.03 17.05 32.52
N GLU A 895 -32.30 15.84 32.00
CA GLU A 895 -33.67 15.23 32.07
C GLU A 895 -34.16 15.08 33.50
N LEU A 896 -33.29 14.66 34.44
CA LEU A 896 -33.58 14.58 35.85
C LEU A 896 -33.92 15.95 36.45
N GLY A 897 -33.19 16.97 36.02
CA GLY A 897 -33.31 18.34 36.55
C GLY A 897 -34.55 19.08 36.08
N VAL A 898 -35.20 18.71 35.00
CA VAL A 898 -36.42 19.36 34.46
C VAL A 898 -37.58 19.31 35.44
N GLY A 899 -37.60 18.32 36.34
CA GLY A 899 -38.65 18.22 37.39
C GLY A 899 -38.30 18.82 38.77
N VAL A 900 -37.04 19.02 39.13
CA VAL A 900 -36.62 19.31 40.51
C VAL A 900 -35.37 20.23 40.63
N GLY A 901 -34.64 20.43 39.58
CA GLY A 901 -33.41 21.25 39.60
C GLY A 901 -33.62 22.68 39.14
N GLY A 902 -32.79 23.63 39.62
CA GLY A 902 -32.84 24.99 39.13
C GLY A 902 -32.62 25.09 37.63
N ALA A 903 -33.49 25.77 36.91
CA ALA A 903 -33.48 25.93 35.45
C ALA A 903 -32.09 26.39 34.87
N ARG A 904 -31.29 27.01 35.73
CA ARG A 904 -29.90 27.44 35.37
C ARG A 904 -28.94 26.22 35.18
N THR A 905 -28.99 25.27 36.09
CA THR A 905 -28.11 24.06 36.04
C THR A 905 -28.48 23.18 34.85
N VAL A 906 -29.77 22.99 34.58
CA VAL A 906 -30.27 22.26 33.40
C VAL A 906 -29.75 22.91 32.11
N ARG A 907 -29.90 24.23 31.97
CA ARG A 907 -29.38 24.96 30.82
C ARG A 907 -27.85 24.81 30.66
N GLN A 908 -27.11 24.80 31.76
CA GLN A 908 -25.67 24.66 31.76
C GLN A 908 -25.24 23.26 31.27
N PHE A 909 -25.90 22.20 31.75
CA PHE A 909 -25.65 20.84 31.30
C PHE A 909 -25.98 20.66 29.82
N LEU A 910 -27.11 21.16 29.35
CA LEU A 910 -27.50 21.08 27.93
C LEU A 910 -26.58 21.93 27.03
N ALA A 911 -26.07 23.07 27.52
CA ALA A 911 -25.13 23.89 26.75
C ALA A 911 -23.78 23.16 26.54
N GLU A 912 -23.20 22.61 27.61
CA GLU A 912 -21.97 21.81 27.53
C GLU A 912 -22.15 20.56 26.65
N ALA A 913 -23.24 19.83 26.87
CA ALA A 913 -23.55 18.65 26.06
C ALA A 913 -23.73 18.99 24.58
N ARG A 914 -24.34 20.13 24.26
CA ARG A 914 -24.53 20.64 22.90
C ARG A 914 -23.19 20.97 22.22
N GLU A 915 -22.30 21.66 22.92
CA GLU A 915 -20.97 21.99 22.41
C GLU A 915 -20.19 20.71 22.04
N ILE A 916 -20.18 19.71 22.92
CA ILE A 916 -19.55 18.44 22.71
C ILE A 916 -20.20 17.70 21.52
N ALA A 917 -21.50 17.65 21.43
CA ALA A 917 -22.25 16.96 20.39
C ALA A 917 -22.08 17.63 19.01
N ALA A 918 -22.14 18.98 18.96
CA ALA A 918 -22.00 19.73 17.74
C ALA A 918 -20.63 19.62 17.11
N SER A 919 -19.54 19.67 17.93
CA SER A 919 -18.17 19.52 17.45
C SER A 919 -17.87 18.13 16.87
N ARG A 920 -18.74 17.14 17.08
CA ARG A 920 -18.62 15.74 16.59
C ARG A 920 -19.68 15.38 15.55
N GLY A 921 -20.59 16.31 15.23
CA GLY A 921 -21.71 16.04 14.33
C GLY A 921 -22.70 15.01 14.88
N ALA A 922 -22.81 14.87 16.23
CA ALA A 922 -23.67 13.88 16.89
C ALA A 922 -25.16 14.29 16.82
N ARG A 923 -25.77 14.23 15.63
CA ARG A 923 -27.13 14.67 15.35
C ARG A 923 -28.16 13.98 16.24
N TRP A 924 -28.01 12.68 16.46
CA TRP A 924 -28.87 11.91 17.34
C TRP A 924 -28.95 12.52 18.77
N LEU A 925 -27.79 12.94 19.32
CA LEU A 925 -27.76 13.58 20.64
C LEU A 925 -28.28 15.02 20.61
N LEU A 926 -27.97 15.78 19.55
CA LEU A 926 -28.45 17.14 19.36
C LEU A 926 -29.99 17.20 19.31
N GLU A 927 -30.64 16.27 18.62
CA GLU A 927 -32.08 16.14 18.57
C GLU A 927 -32.69 15.88 19.97
N ARG A 928 -32.03 15.05 20.79
CA ARG A 928 -32.44 14.80 22.17
C ARG A 928 -32.28 16.04 23.02
N ILE A 929 -31.20 16.79 22.87
CA ILE A 929 -30.95 18.06 23.57
C ILE A 929 -32.01 19.10 23.17
N ASP A 930 -32.35 19.22 21.88
CA ASP A 930 -33.37 20.20 21.40
C ASP A 930 -34.74 19.91 21.97
N ARG A 931 -35.14 18.65 22.06
CA ARG A 931 -36.40 18.25 22.71
C ARG A 931 -36.46 18.69 24.17
N LEU A 932 -35.38 18.58 24.91
CA LEU A 932 -35.28 18.94 26.32
C LEU A 932 -35.20 20.44 26.54
N ALA A 933 -34.63 21.20 25.63
CA ALA A 933 -34.50 22.65 25.72
C ALA A 933 -35.81 23.41 25.43
N GLY A 934 -36.89 22.69 25.12
CA GLY A 934 -38.17 23.31 24.76
C GLY A 934 -38.14 24.04 23.43
N GLY A 935 -37.15 23.76 22.60
CA GLY A 935 -37.10 24.21 21.20
C GLY A 935 -38.19 23.51 20.39
N PRO A 936 -38.82 24.22 19.42
CA PRO A 936 -39.74 23.54 18.53
C PRO A 936 -38.91 22.50 17.75
N VAL A 937 -39.07 21.24 18.08
CA VAL A 937 -38.89 20.20 17.11
C VAL A 937 -40.02 20.41 16.11
N ALA A 938 -39.78 21.23 15.13
CA ALA A 938 -40.47 21.13 13.87
C ALA A 938 -40.09 19.79 13.25
N ALA A 939 -40.55 18.70 13.85
CA ALA A 939 -40.79 17.51 13.08
C ALA A 939 -41.76 17.95 12.01
N ARG A 940 -41.28 18.22 10.78
CA ARG A 940 -42.14 18.33 9.61
C ARG A 940 -42.96 17.04 9.65
N ARG A 941 -44.20 17.13 10.16
CA ARG A 941 -45.14 16.03 10.04
C ARG A 941 -45.56 16.01 8.58
N TYR A 942 -44.91 15.12 7.88
CA TYR A 942 -45.31 14.84 6.52
C TYR A 942 -46.65 14.10 6.53
N PRO A 943 -47.48 14.28 5.46
CA PRO A 943 -48.74 13.56 5.33
C PRO A 943 -48.55 12.05 5.47
N ASP A 944 -49.57 11.36 5.97
CA ASP A 944 -49.63 9.88 6.09
C ASP A 944 -48.49 9.24 6.91
N GLY A 945 -47.89 10.00 7.80
CA GLY A 945 -46.82 9.49 8.68
C GLY A 945 -45.50 9.16 7.97
N LEU A 946 -45.26 9.79 6.82
CA LEU A 946 -43.99 9.69 6.14
C LEU A 946 -42.83 10.24 6.97
N THR A 947 -41.71 9.58 6.99
CA THR A 947 -40.46 10.09 7.58
C THR A 947 -39.73 11.02 6.59
N GLY A 948 -38.80 11.83 7.06
CA GLY A 948 -38.01 12.71 6.20
C GLY A 948 -37.26 11.95 5.11
N ARG A 949 -36.77 10.78 5.43
CA ARG A 949 -36.06 9.90 4.49
C ARG A 949 -36.98 9.27 3.44
N GLU A 950 -38.17 8.86 3.84
CA GLU A 950 -39.21 8.39 2.92
C GLU A 950 -39.64 9.48 1.96
N VAL A 951 -39.73 10.72 2.42
CA VAL A 951 -40.03 11.88 1.56
C VAL A 951 -38.89 12.20 0.60
N GLU A 952 -37.65 12.08 1.04
CA GLU A 952 -36.49 12.26 0.16
C GLU A 952 -36.45 11.21 -0.97
N ILE A 953 -36.70 9.95 -0.64
CA ILE A 953 -36.83 8.88 -1.63
C ILE A 953 -38.04 9.10 -2.55
N LEU A 954 -39.18 9.55 -1.99
CA LEU A 954 -40.35 9.87 -2.74
C LEU A 954 -40.12 11.02 -3.74
N ARG A 955 -39.32 12.02 -3.38
CA ARG A 955 -38.90 13.11 -4.29
C ARG A 955 -38.06 12.60 -5.46
N LEU A 956 -37.08 11.76 -5.17
CA LEU A 956 -36.23 11.16 -6.21
C LEU A 956 -37.04 10.22 -7.13
N LEU A 957 -38.03 9.52 -6.56
CA LEU A 957 -39.00 8.73 -7.31
C LEU A 957 -39.81 9.61 -8.25
N ALA A 958 -40.33 10.74 -7.76
CA ALA A 958 -41.11 11.70 -8.53
C ALA A 958 -40.26 12.37 -9.62
N ALA A 959 -38.96 12.56 -9.37
CA ALA A 959 -37.99 13.05 -10.35
C ALA A 959 -37.61 12.01 -11.41
N GLY A 960 -38.18 10.79 -11.36
CA GLY A 960 -37.97 9.75 -12.37
C GLY A 960 -36.72 8.90 -12.22
N GLN A 961 -35.97 9.01 -11.12
CA GLN A 961 -34.71 8.30 -10.91
C GLN A 961 -34.94 6.81 -10.64
N SER A 962 -34.13 5.94 -11.26
CA SER A 962 -34.18 4.51 -11.00
C SER A 962 -33.71 4.17 -9.57
N ASN A 963 -34.06 2.99 -9.05
CA ASN A 963 -33.64 2.56 -7.71
C ASN A 963 -32.11 2.55 -7.57
N GLN A 964 -31.38 2.23 -8.63
CA GLN A 964 -29.92 2.25 -8.65
C GLN A 964 -29.35 3.69 -8.57
N GLN A 965 -29.98 4.65 -9.26
CA GLN A 965 -29.61 6.06 -9.17
C GLN A 965 -29.90 6.63 -7.79
N ILE A 966 -31.07 6.30 -7.21
CA ILE A 966 -31.44 6.69 -5.85
C ILE A 966 -30.46 6.09 -4.85
N ALA A 967 -30.11 4.82 -4.97
CA ALA A 967 -29.13 4.15 -4.14
C ALA A 967 -27.76 4.85 -4.18
N SER A 968 -27.28 5.16 -5.38
CA SER A 968 -26.01 5.85 -5.59
C SER A 968 -26.03 7.28 -5.02
N GLN A 969 -27.09 8.04 -5.23
CA GLN A 969 -27.22 9.43 -4.77
C GLN A 969 -27.32 9.52 -3.24
N LEU A 970 -27.99 8.54 -2.63
CA LEU A 970 -28.21 8.50 -1.19
C LEU A 970 -27.15 7.66 -0.42
N ALA A 971 -26.17 7.11 -1.13
CA ALA A 971 -25.11 6.25 -0.60
C ALA A 971 -25.63 5.05 0.21
N ILE A 972 -26.69 4.37 -0.28
CA ILE A 972 -27.32 3.21 0.33
C ILE A 972 -27.46 2.06 -0.70
N SER A 973 -27.75 0.82 -0.22
CA SER A 973 -27.95 -0.30 -1.12
C SER A 973 -29.28 -0.21 -1.91
N THR A 974 -29.33 -0.75 -3.12
CA THR A 974 -30.56 -0.82 -3.92
C THR A 974 -31.67 -1.54 -3.17
N ARG A 975 -31.36 -2.56 -2.41
CA ARG A 975 -32.27 -3.31 -1.55
C ARG A 975 -32.87 -2.42 -0.43
N THR A 976 -32.05 -1.53 0.14
CA THR A 976 -32.52 -0.56 1.12
C THR A 976 -33.51 0.44 0.51
N VAL A 977 -33.22 0.91 -0.73
CA VAL A 977 -34.14 1.76 -1.47
C VAL A 977 -35.46 1.06 -1.73
N GLU A 978 -35.45 -0.19 -2.16
CA GLU A 978 -36.65 -1.00 -2.40
C GLU A 978 -37.49 -1.17 -1.14
N ARG A 979 -36.87 -1.39 0.00
CA ARG A 979 -37.56 -1.47 1.30
C ARG A 979 -38.25 -0.14 1.66
N HIS A 980 -37.56 0.99 1.48
CA HIS A 980 -38.14 2.31 1.71
C HIS A 980 -39.31 2.60 0.75
N ILE A 981 -39.17 2.24 -0.51
CA ILE A 981 -40.23 2.38 -1.51
C ILE A 981 -41.46 1.56 -1.11
N ALA A 982 -41.26 0.32 -0.67
CA ALA A 982 -42.37 -0.51 -0.19
C ALA A 982 -43.07 0.09 1.04
N ASN A 983 -42.30 0.69 1.96
CA ASN A 983 -42.83 1.39 3.12
C ASN A 983 -43.58 2.65 2.75
N VAL A 984 -43.05 3.44 1.80
CA VAL A 984 -43.73 4.64 1.27
C VAL A 984 -45.05 4.22 0.63
N TYR A 985 -45.05 3.24 -0.27
CA TYR A 985 -46.29 2.79 -0.94
C TYR A 985 -47.36 2.37 0.06
N ARG A 986 -46.99 1.61 1.08
CA ARG A 986 -47.89 1.16 2.15
C ARG A 986 -48.49 2.34 2.93
N LYS A 987 -47.68 3.37 3.23
CA LYS A 987 -48.09 4.52 4.02
C LYS A 987 -49.04 5.44 3.25
N ILE A 988 -48.75 5.65 1.96
CA ILE A 988 -49.54 6.55 1.11
C ILE A 988 -50.63 5.84 0.30
N GLY A 989 -50.76 4.52 0.44
CA GLY A 989 -51.77 3.72 -0.29
C GLY A 989 -51.49 3.62 -1.80
N ALA A 990 -50.25 3.82 -2.25
CA ALA A 990 -49.88 3.72 -3.63
C ALA A 990 -49.55 2.24 -4.02
N HIS A 991 -49.92 1.84 -5.24
CA HIS A 991 -49.65 0.48 -5.76
C HIS A 991 -48.48 0.45 -6.76
N ASN A 992 -48.05 1.60 -7.26
CA ASN A 992 -46.97 1.69 -8.25
C ASN A 992 -46.27 3.04 -8.16
N ARG A 993 -45.17 3.14 -8.93
CA ARG A 993 -44.29 4.31 -8.97
C ARG A 993 -45.00 5.57 -9.46
N ALA A 994 -45.91 5.43 -10.42
CA ALA A 994 -46.64 6.57 -10.98
C ALA A 994 -47.63 7.16 -9.97
N GLU A 995 -48.29 6.33 -9.19
CA GLU A 995 -49.18 6.77 -8.09
C GLU A 995 -48.39 7.46 -6.96
N ALA A 996 -47.22 6.93 -6.62
CA ALA A 996 -46.35 7.57 -5.63
C ALA A 996 -45.82 8.93 -6.10
N ALA A 997 -45.46 9.05 -7.37
CA ALA A 997 -45.03 10.31 -7.96
C ALA A 997 -46.22 11.32 -8.02
N ALA A 998 -47.43 10.89 -8.38
CA ALA A 998 -48.60 11.71 -8.37
C ALA A 998 -48.93 12.19 -6.95
N TYR A 999 -48.80 11.31 -5.94
CA TYR A 999 -48.97 11.69 -4.52
C TYR A 999 -47.96 12.76 -4.10
N ALA A 1000 -46.67 12.62 -4.47
CA ALA A 1000 -45.63 13.60 -4.17
C ALA A 1000 -45.96 14.99 -4.73
N VAL A 1001 -46.45 15.05 -5.96
CA VAL A 1001 -46.87 16.30 -6.62
C VAL A 1001 -48.10 16.90 -5.94
N SER A 1002 -49.11 16.08 -5.69
CA SER A 1002 -50.40 16.52 -5.09
C SER A 1002 -50.24 17.08 -3.66
N ASN A 1003 -49.26 16.54 -2.91
CA ASN A 1003 -48.96 16.96 -1.56
C ASN A 1003 -47.78 17.97 -1.47
N GLN A 1004 -47.36 18.53 -2.60
CA GLN A 1004 -46.26 19.51 -2.70
C GLN A 1004 -44.93 19.01 -2.12
N LEU A 1005 -44.69 17.71 -2.17
CA LEU A 1005 -43.50 17.07 -1.68
C LEU A 1005 -42.39 16.91 -2.77
N ALA A 1006 -42.71 17.23 -4.03
CA ALA A 1006 -41.83 17.01 -5.20
C ALA A 1006 -40.70 18.05 -5.36
N SER A 1007 -40.78 19.23 -4.66
CA SER A 1007 -39.79 20.29 -4.78
C SER A 1007 -39.30 20.76 -3.41
N ASP A 1008 -38.04 21.25 -3.36
CA ASP A 1008 -37.38 21.78 -2.14
C ASP A 1008 -37.77 23.24 -1.79
N THR A 1009 -38.77 23.80 -2.44
CA THR A 1009 -39.24 25.18 -2.17
C THR A 1009 -40.24 25.22 -1.05
N ALA A 1010 -39.80 25.32 0.19
CA ALA A 1010 -40.36 26.12 1.28
C ALA A 1010 -39.36 26.24 2.43
#